data_1f82bace05c180c6267729420a3715ab
#
_entry.id   1f82bace05c180c6267729420a3715ab
#
_cell.length_a   1.000
_cell.length_b   1.000
_cell.length_c   1.000
_cell.angle_alpha   90.00
_cell.angle_beta   90.00
_cell.angle_gamma   90.00
#
_symmetry.space_group_name_H-M   'P 1'
#
loop_
_entity.id
_entity.type
_entity.pdbx_description
1 polymer ?
#
loop_
_entity_poly.entity_id
_entity_poly.type
_entity_poly.pdbx_seq_one_letter_code
_entity_poly.pdbx_strand_id
1 'polypeptide(L)'
;MKRMKRGTALILAGLLLASLLTTALVAAGKNWVTTELGALSQYYETGNSADPGYISTVKGDSGGTSYGIYMFVEKTVSNFMDWLRAQPDGTTYRAMGDILYTAYAYNTKGEYYPGFGSNFRNTWQTVAASNRAEFAQAQTDFWKANCYTVLVNNISTLFPGFNIDDYSIALKNVFWSRSVHHGTGVISGANSSDGMSGATGVIYRAFTNRLGGFKMQSEAELIQAIYAECSKLEPKYADMQNLTASKYGIKNSSMAYFNANSGGVQTAVYSRLHVNEPADALVMRYSNTNAPVAEGKYLLLDNGDQNRAMQVTANSAASVERASGTVLTLTFYQNGQYTLTASDGTRLTDENGTVKLTAPAAGKSQFWTVENGGKLKNCASGKLLSNDPATGSTYTVAADTAVITTWYLSPVSGAEGWTTVGLFYPGCADSDGLGGTVTHNLTQGNSSFPLRGIISHPSGVKSVVVSVSNAFTVSAGCSNTWFDLWALDEAAAFSKLSQGTYTLTIKATNGAGETVTLVSSPLTVGAPDTTSTGGGNDTYTVTFVNGSETVTRTYKLGETYGQLPAVTAEGFKGWFLSDGTEITANSIVAAENHTVTAQYGDLHTVTFLADGATLSTGKLAEGSLITAPATPIKPADSSYIYSFAGWQDASGAYFAPGATFMGSSDITYNAVFTKTANSGGGGGGGGGGGGTGGGGGGGSVPEPSGSYLTGIAPRTSVDTLIAGGYTVYSGSTQVTSGIVGTGMTATNGAASVTIVVTGDVSGDGKITITDVVKLQSSVTGANRLSGAYAAAADINGDGKVTITDVVQAAQITVGQRTIN
;
A
#
# COMPACT_ATOMS: atom_id res chain seq x y z
N MET A 1 -34.86 2.47 -11.82
CA MET A 1 -33.67 2.88 -12.57
C MET A 1 -32.90 4.10 -12.02
N LYS A 2 -33.55 5.16 -11.48
CA LYS A 2 -32.78 6.32 -10.91
C LYS A 2 -32.03 6.06 -9.59
N ARG A 3 -32.41 5.04 -8.81
CA ARG A 3 -31.72 4.69 -7.55
C ARG A 3 -30.48 3.81 -7.73
N MET A 4 -30.42 3.02 -8.80
CA MET A 4 -29.25 2.17 -9.09
C MET A 4 -28.02 2.97 -9.60
N LYS A 5 -28.27 4.10 -10.32
CA LYS A 5 -27.16 4.93 -10.84
C LYS A 5 -26.40 5.71 -9.75
N ARG A 6 -27.00 5.95 -8.58
CA ARG A 6 -26.32 6.61 -7.46
C ARG A 6 -25.44 5.66 -6.63
N GLY A 7 -25.79 4.38 -6.53
CA GLY A 7 -24.99 3.37 -5.84
C GLY A 7 -23.71 3.04 -6.57
N THR A 8 -23.75 2.92 -7.90
CA THR A 8 -22.58 2.59 -8.72
C THR A 8 -21.55 3.74 -8.76
N ALA A 9 -22.01 4.98 -8.74
CA ALA A 9 -21.10 6.14 -8.70
C ALA A 9 -20.39 6.29 -7.35
N LEU A 10 -21.03 5.91 -6.23
CA LEU A 10 -20.38 5.94 -4.91
C LEU A 10 -19.35 4.80 -4.74
N ILE A 11 -19.60 3.64 -5.31
CA ILE A 11 -18.67 2.50 -5.27
C ILE A 11 -17.44 2.78 -6.16
N LEU A 12 -17.64 3.39 -7.34
CA LEU A 12 -16.52 3.78 -8.21
C LEU A 12 -15.68 4.91 -7.59
N ALA A 13 -16.30 5.87 -6.90
CA ALA A 13 -15.58 6.93 -6.19
C ALA A 13 -14.78 6.40 -4.99
N GLY A 14 -15.29 5.40 -4.27
CA GLY A 14 -14.57 4.74 -3.18
C GLY A 14 -13.37 3.92 -3.67
N LEU A 15 -13.50 3.22 -4.79
CA LEU A 15 -12.42 2.44 -5.42
C LEU A 15 -11.34 3.34 -6.03
N LEU A 16 -11.72 4.48 -6.64
CA LEU A 16 -10.76 5.46 -7.15
C LEU A 16 -9.99 6.16 -6.02
N LEU A 17 -10.65 6.43 -4.89
CA LEU A 17 -9.99 7.04 -3.71
C LEU A 17 -8.98 6.08 -3.07
N ALA A 18 -9.29 4.79 -3.01
CA ALA A 18 -8.38 3.78 -2.48
C ALA A 18 -7.15 3.59 -3.39
N SER A 19 -7.33 3.58 -4.72
CA SER A 19 -6.21 3.48 -5.67
C SER A 19 -5.33 4.75 -5.74
N LEU A 20 -5.90 5.94 -5.47
CA LEU A 20 -5.16 7.20 -5.44
C LEU A 20 -4.36 7.38 -4.13
N LEU A 21 -4.79 6.77 -3.02
CA LEU A 21 -4.03 6.77 -1.77
C LEU A 21 -2.79 5.88 -1.84
N THR A 22 -2.77 4.87 -2.71
CA THR A 22 -1.63 3.94 -2.85
C THR A 22 -0.51 4.46 -3.74
N THR A 23 -0.74 5.47 -4.60
CA THR A 23 0.27 5.97 -5.56
C THR A 23 1.03 7.22 -5.08
N ALA A 24 0.64 7.87 -3.99
CA ALA A 24 1.22 9.15 -3.58
C ALA A 24 2.30 9.06 -2.47
N LEU A 25 2.67 7.86 -1.98
CA LEU A 25 3.61 7.70 -0.85
C LEU A 25 4.74 6.69 -1.11
N VAL A 26 5.32 6.68 -2.30
CA VAL A 26 6.45 5.78 -2.66
C VAL A 26 7.81 6.41 -2.36
N ALA A 27 7.95 7.21 -1.31
CA ALA A 27 9.27 7.75 -0.93
C ALA A 27 9.63 7.60 0.56
N ALA A 28 8.77 6.96 1.38
CA ALA A 28 9.11 6.75 2.79
C ALA A 28 8.44 5.45 3.27
N GLY A 29 9.16 4.34 3.25
CA GLY A 29 8.72 3.07 3.82
C GLY A 29 7.45 2.46 3.18
N LYS A 30 7.24 1.17 3.35
CA LYS A 30 6.00 0.51 2.90
C LYS A 30 4.81 1.07 3.67
N ASN A 31 3.91 1.77 2.98
CA ASN A 31 2.68 2.24 3.62
C ASN A 31 1.62 1.13 3.58
N TRP A 32 1.33 0.55 4.74
CA TRP A 32 0.31 -0.48 4.90
C TRP A 32 -1.06 0.07 5.35
N VAL A 33 -1.33 1.35 5.14
CA VAL A 33 -2.70 1.88 5.32
C VAL A 33 -3.60 1.31 4.24
N THR A 34 -4.45 0.37 4.59
CA THR A 34 -5.35 -0.32 3.67
C THR A 34 -6.61 -0.80 4.38
N THR A 35 -7.71 -0.85 3.64
CA THR A 35 -8.92 -1.57 4.02
C THR A 35 -9.11 -2.82 3.16
N GLU A 36 -8.18 -3.11 2.25
CA GLU A 36 -8.29 -4.19 1.27
C GLU A 36 -7.83 -5.52 1.87
N LEU A 37 -8.69 -6.51 1.73
CA LEU A 37 -8.38 -7.89 2.08
C LEU A 37 -7.52 -8.52 0.98
N GLY A 38 -6.39 -9.12 1.37
CA GLY A 38 -5.44 -9.73 0.45
C GLY A 38 -4.24 -8.87 0.07
N ALA A 39 -4.18 -7.58 0.49
CA ALA A 39 -3.11 -6.67 0.16
C ALA A 39 -1.71 -7.19 0.55
N LEU A 40 -1.59 -7.80 1.75
CA LEU A 40 -0.34 -8.39 2.21
C LEU A 40 0.11 -9.55 1.30
N SER A 41 -0.81 -10.41 0.91
CA SER A 41 -0.54 -11.53 0.00
C SER A 41 -0.14 -11.06 -1.39
N GLN A 42 -0.88 -10.12 -1.97
CA GLN A 42 -0.54 -9.54 -3.29
C GLN A 42 0.89 -9.00 -3.33
N TYR A 43 1.29 -8.29 -2.27
CA TYR A 43 2.65 -7.75 -2.19
C TYR A 43 3.71 -8.86 -2.25
N TYR A 44 3.54 -9.94 -1.49
CA TYR A 44 4.52 -11.02 -1.42
C TYR A 44 4.44 -12.03 -2.57
N GLU A 45 3.32 -12.12 -3.27
CA GLU A 45 3.16 -13.03 -4.41
C GLU A 45 3.57 -12.36 -5.74
N THR A 46 3.25 -11.09 -5.94
CA THR A 46 3.42 -10.42 -7.24
C THR A 46 4.26 -9.13 -7.18
N GLY A 47 4.94 -8.86 -6.07
CA GLY A 47 5.71 -7.63 -5.90
C GLY A 47 4.87 -6.36 -5.97
N ASN A 48 3.59 -6.43 -5.57
CA ASN A 48 2.62 -5.34 -5.63
C ASN A 48 2.20 -4.92 -7.05
N SER A 49 2.41 -5.77 -8.05
CA SER A 49 1.95 -5.46 -9.42
C SER A 49 0.43 -5.39 -9.52
N ALA A 50 -0.29 -6.08 -8.62
CA ALA A 50 -1.76 -6.26 -8.65
C ALA A 50 -2.29 -6.60 -10.05
N ASP A 51 -1.47 -7.25 -10.87
CA ASP A 51 -1.82 -7.62 -12.24
C ASP A 51 -2.60 -8.93 -12.27
N PRO A 52 -3.89 -8.93 -12.62
CA PRO A 52 -4.66 -10.15 -12.72
C PRO A 52 -4.21 -11.06 -13.88
N GLY A 53 -3.46 -10.52 -14.84
CA GLY A 53 -2.85 -11.24 -15.95
C GLY A 53 -1.46 -11.81 -15.65
N TYR A 54 -0.92 -11.57 -14.45
CA TYR A 54 0.42 -12.01 -14.08
C TYR A 54 0.56 -13.53 -14.21
N ILE A 55 1.67 -13.97 -14.80
CA ILE A 55 2.03 -15.39 -14.95
C ILE A 55 3.50 -15.54 -14.53
N SER A 56 3.76 -16.43 -13.59
CA SER A 56 5.11 -16.74 -13.14
C SER A 56 5.46 -18.20 -13.39
N THR A 57 6.64 -18.43 -13.97
CA THR A 57 7.23 -19.75 -14.10
C THR A 57 8.63 -19.69 -13.51
N VAL A 58 8.78 -20.08 -12.27
CA VAL A 58 10.07 -20.08 -11.58
C VAL A 58 10.70 -21.46 -11.73
N LYS A 59 11.89 -21.52 -12.36
CA LYS A 59 12.65 -22.77 -12.48
C LYS A 59 13.06 -23.25 -11.08
N GLY A 60 12.72 -24.49 -10.76
CA GLY A 60 12.99 -25.08 -9.44
C GLY A 60 11.88 -24.89 -8.42
N ASP A 61 10.78 -24.23 -8.79
CA ASP A 61 9.57 -24.22 -8.00
C ASP A 61 8.75 -25.49 -8.30
N SER A 62 8.49 -26.28 -7.25
CA SER A 62 7.67 -27.49 -7.36
C SER A 62 6.18 -27.19 -7.62
N GLY A 63 5.75 -25.96 -7.42
CA GLY A 63 4.38 -25.50 -7.68
C GLY A 63 4.06 -25.30 -9.17
N GLY A 64 5.10 -25.20 -10.03
CA GLY A 64 4.94 -25.00 -11.47
C GLY A 64 4.58 -23.55 -11.83
N THR A 65 3.84 -23.38 -12.92
CA THR A 65 3.37 -22.06 -13.37
C THR A 65 2.23 -21.57 -12.50
N SER A 66 2.31 -20.32 -12.09
CA SER A 66 1.33 -19.65 -11.23
C SER A 66 0.70 -18.46 -11.96
N TYR A 67 -0.57 -18.18 -11.67
CA TYR A 67 -1.43 -17.23 -12.40
C TYR A 67 -2.08 -16.21 -11.46
N GLY A 68 -2.17 -14.96 -11.91
CA GLY A 68 -2.94 -13.91 -11.28
C GLY A 68 -2.33 -13.37 -9.99
N ILE A 69 -3.10 -12.49 -9.34
CA ILE A 69 -2.66 -11.72 -8.18
C ILE A 69 -2.40 -12.54 -6.91
N TYR A 70 -2.88 -13.78 -6.85
CA TYR A 70 -2.68 -14.72 -5.73
C TYR A 70 -1.94 -15.99 -6.15
N MET A 71 -1.24 -15.96 -7.27
CA MET A 71 -0.39 -17.06 -7.74
C MET A 71 -1.12 -18.41 -7.77
N PHE A 72 -2.26 -18.44 -8.47
CA PHE A 72 -3.05 -19.66 -8.63
C PHE A 72 -2.26 -20.75 -9.36
N VAL A 73 -2.01 -21.86 -8.70
CA VAL A 73 -1.43 -23.05 -9.32
C VAL A 73 -2.51 -23.87 -10.02
N GLU A 74 -2.10 -24.86 -10.83
CA GLU A 74 -2.95 -25.65 -11.73
C GLU A 74 -4.34 -26.01 -11.17
N LYS A 75 -4.40 -26.67 -10.01
CA LYS A 75 -5.67 -27.06 -9.40
C LYS A 75 -6.53 -25.86 -9.01
N THR A 76 -5.90 -24.80 -8.52
CA THR A 76 -6.59 -23.57 -8.12
C THR A 76 -7.14 -22.85 -9.35
N VAL A 77 -6.39 -22.82 -10.46
CA VAL A 77 -6.84 -22.25 -11.74
C VAL A 77 -8.08 -23.01 -12.25
N SER A 78 -8.06 -24.35 -12.22
CA SER A 78 -9.22 -25.16 -12.61
C SER A 78 -10.45 -24.85 -11.74
N ASN A 79 -10.28 -24.82 -10.42
CA ASN A 79 -11.36 -24.47 -9.49
C ASN A 79 -11.88 -23.05 -9.71
N PHE A 80 -11.00 -22.10 -10.03
CA PHE A 80 -11.38 -20.73 -10.33
C PHE A 80 -12.19 -20.62 -11.62
N MET A 81 -11.79 -21.31 -12.67
CA MET A 81 -12.58 -21.38 -13.92
C MET A 81 -13.97 -21.99 -13.68
N ASP A 82 -14.06 -23.09 -12.93
CA ASP A 82 -15.34 -23.72 -12.59
C ASP A 82 -16.22 -22.78 -11.77
N TRP A 83 -15.64 -22.07 -10.81
CA TRP A 83 -16.34 -21.07 -10.02
C TRP A 83 -16.85 -19.90 -10.87
N LEU A 84 -16.05 -19.39 -11.81
CA LEU A 84 -16.47 -18.35 -12.76
C LEU A 84 -17.66 -18.85 -13.60
N ARG A 85 -17.59 -20.09 -14.10
CA ARG A 85 -18.64 -20.70 -14.92
C ARG A 85 -19.90 -21.06 -14.15
N ALA A 86 -19.81 -21.16 -12.83
CA ALA A 86 -20.97 -21.33 -11.96
C ALA A 86 -21.71 -20.01 -11.66
N GLN A 87 -21.17 -18.86 -12.06
CA GLN A 87 -21.87 -17.59 -11.89
C GLN A 87 -23.08 -17.47 -12.83
N PRO A 88 -24.06 -16.60 -12.53
CA PRO A 88 -25.28 -16.47 -13.35
C PRO A 88 -24.97 -16.14 -14.82
N ASP A 89 -25.78 -16.68 -15.72
CA ASP A 89 -25.68 -16.42 -17.16
C ASP A 89 -25.76 -14.90 -17.45
N GLY A 90 -24.97 -14.47 -18.44
CA GLY A 90 -24.90 -13.05 -18.83
C GLY A 90 -24.05 -12.17 -17.91
N THR A 91 -23.41 -12.70 -16.88
CA THR A 91 -22.45 -11.96 -16.08
C THR A 91 -21.07 -11.95 -16.72
N THR A 92 -20.28 -10.89 -16.47
CA THR A 92 -18.89 -10.79 -16.91
C THR A 92 -18.04 -11.95 -16.38
N TYR A 93 -18.26 -12.37 -15.12
CA TYR A 93 -17.56 -13.50 -14.53
C TYR A 93 -17.81 -14.80 -15.31
N ARG A 94 -19.07 -15.10 -15.64
CA ARG A 94 -19.40 -16.27 -16.43
C ARG A 94 -18.75 -16.23 -17.82
N ALA A 95 -18.80 -15.09 -18.51
CA ALA A 95 -18.19 -14.92 -19.82
C ALA A 95 -16.67 -15.14 -19.78
N MET A 96 -15.97 -14.57 -18.78
CA MET A 96 -14.53 -14.81 -18.58
C MET A 96 -14.24 -16.30 -18.34
N GLY A 97 -15.05 -16.96 -17.52
CA GLY A 97 -14.92 -18.39 -17.24
C GLY A 97 -15.07 -19.27 -18.47
N ASP A 98 -16.03 -18.97 -19.35
CA ASP A 98 -16.26 -19.73 -20.57
C ASP A 98 -15.11 -19.52 -21.58
N ILE A 99 -14.57 -18.31 -21.70
CA ILE A 99 -13.40 -18.04 -22.54
C ILE A 99 -12.17 -18.84 -22.04
N LEU A 100 -11.87 -18.78 -20.76
CA LEU A 100 -10.74 -19.50 -20.17
C LEU A 100 -10.91 -21.01 -20.28
N TYR A 101 -12.12 -21.53 -20.05
CA TYR A 101 -12.42 -22.95 -20.14
C TYR A 101 -12.23 -23.48 -21.57
N THR A 102 -12.61 -22.70 -22.58
CA THR A 102 -12.42 -23.09 -23.99
C THR A 102 -10.94 -23.23 -24.33
N ALA A 103 -10.10 -22.30 -23.84
CA ALA A 103 -8.66 -22.37 -24.02
C ALA A 103 -8.02 -23.53 -23.22
N TYR A 104 -8.51 -23.78 -22.02
CA TYR A 104 -8.10 -24.90 -21.18
C TYR A 104 -8.45 -26.25 -21.83
N ALA A 105 -9.69 -26.43 -22.28
CA ALA A 105 -10.15 -27.65 -22.94
C ALA A 105 -9.37 -27.93 -24.23
N TYR A 106 -9.00 -26.90 -24.99
CA TYR A 106 -8.17 -27.05 -26.18
C TYR A 106 -6.78 -27.56 -25.83
N ASN A 107 -6.16 -27.02 -24.78
CA ASN A 107 -4.80 -27.38 -24.39
C ASN A 107 -4.66 -28.72 -23.66
N THR A 108 -5.69 -29.18 -22.97
CA THR A 108 -5.67 -30.47 -22.27
C THR A 108 -5.57 -31.69 -23.24
N LYS A 109 -5.69 -31.46 -24.52
CA LYS A 109 -5.56 -32.52 -25.54
C LYS A 109 -4.18 -32.64 -26.20
N GLY A 110 -3.26 -31.70 -25.95
CA GLY A 110 -1.99 -31.69 -26.67
C GLY A 110 -0.77 -31.05 -25.98
N GLU A 111 -0.95 -30.18 -25.05
CA GLU A 111 0.15 -29.54 -24.32
C GLU A 111 0.00 -29.77 -22.83
N TYR A 112 0.90 -30.51 -22.27
CA TYR A 112 0.94 -30.76 -20.84
C TYR A 112 2.09 -29.99 -20.21
N TYR A 113 1.80 -29.36 -19.08
CA TYR A 113 2.72 -28.84 -18.07
C TYR A 113 4.08 -28.29 -18.58
N PRO A 114 4.50 -27.13 -18.12
CA PRO A 114 3.97 -26.35 -17.03
C PRO A 114 2.95 -25.29 -17.50
N GLY A 115 1.79 -25.26 -16.87
CA GLY A 115 0.85 -24.13 -16.95
C GLY A 115 -0.09 -24.07 -18.14
N PHE A 116 -0.77 -25.17 -18.47
CA PHE A 116 -1.86 -25.23 -19.45
C PHE A 116 -1.50 -24.80 -20.89
N GLY A 117 -0.21 -24.68 -21.21
CA GLY A 117 0.29 -24.32 -22.53
C GLY A 117 0.18 -22.85 -22.91
N SER A 118 0.80 -22.51 -24.06
CA SER A 118 0.85 -21.13 -24.54
C SER A 118 -0.51 -20.50 -24.84
N ASN A 119 -1.43 -21.29 -25.43
CA ASN A 119 -2.77 -20.78 -25.74
C ASN A 119 -3.54 -20.38 -24.49
N PHE A 120 -3.49 -21.17 -23.43
CA PHE A 120 -4.14 -20.81 -22.16
C PHE A 120 -3.51 -19.56 -21.54
N ARG A 121 -2.17 -19.46 -21.52
CA ARG A 121 -1.48 -18.30 -21.00
C ARG A 121 -1.85 -17.02 -21.74
N ASN A 122 -1.84 -17.07 -23.07
CA ASN A 122 -2.25 -15.94 -23.90
C ASN A 122 -3.72 -15.55 -23.65
N THR A 123 -4.62 -16.55 -23.53
CA THR A 123 -6.03 -16.30 -23.22
C THR A 123 -6.22 -15.68 -21.85
N TRP A 124 -5.48 -16.16 -20.81
CA TRP A 124 -5.48 -15.56 -19.47
C TRP A 124 -5.08 -14.08 -19.51
N GLN A 125 -4.00 -13.76 -20.21
CA GLN A 125 -3.53 -12.38 -20.37
C GLN A 125 -4.53 -11.52 -21.17
N THR A 126 -5.15 -12.08 -22.22
CA THR A 126 -6.18 -11.38 -22.99
C THR A 126 -7.42 -11.08 -22.17
N VAL A 127 -7.90 -12.03 -21.36
CA VAL A 127 -9.03 -11.83 -20.44
C VAL A 127 -8.67 -10.74 -19.42
N ALA A 128 -7.47 -10.80 -18.86
CA ALA A 128 -6.98 -9.79 -17.92
C ALA A 128 -6.87 -8.41 -18.56
N ALA A 129 -6.37 -8.30 -19.77
CA ALA A 129 -6.25 -7.02 -20.49
C ALA A 129 -7.62 -6.41 -20.81
N SER A 130 -8.58 -7.25 -21.25
CA SER A 130 -9.91 -6.80 -21.65
C SER A 130 -10.85 -6.49 -20.47
N ASN A 131 -10.62 -7.08 -19.29
CA ASN A 131 -11.51 -6.99 -18.12
C ASN A 131 -10.71 -6.81 -16.83
N ARG A 132 -9.70 -5.94 -16.84
CA ARG A 132 -8.68 -5.87 -15.76
C ARG A 132 -9.28 -5.76 -14.36
N ALA A 133 -10.20 -4.84 -14.15
CA ALA A 133 -10.78 -4.60 -12.82
C ALA A 133 -11.69 -5.74 -12.38
N GLU A 134 -12.56 -6.21 -13.29
CA GLU A 134 -13.50 -7.31 -13.02
C GLU A 134 -12.76 -8.64 -12.83
N PHE A 135 -11.67 -8.87 -13.57
CA PHE A 135 -10.87 -10.09 -13.44
C PHE A 135 -10.06 -10.12 -12.15
N ALA A 136 -9.51 -8.97 -11.72
CA ALA A 136 -8.88 -8.82 -10.41
C ALA A 136 -9.89 -9.03 -9.27
N GLN A 137 -11.09 -8.44 -9.40
CA GLN A 137 -12.16 -8.63 -8.42
C GLN A 137 -12.64 -10.07 -8.36
N ALA A 138 -12.78 -10.74 -9.51
CA ALA A 138 -13.17 -12.14 -9.57
C ALA A 138 -12.16 -13.07 -8.85
N GLN A 139 -10.86 -12.84 -9.02
CA GLN A 139 -9.82 -13.58 -8.31
C GLN A 139 -9.91 -13.37 -6.79
N THR A 140 -10.19 -12.13 -6.37
CA THR A 140 -10.39 -11.78 -4.97
C THR A 140 -11.65 -12.44 -4.39
N ASP A 141 -12.77 -12.35 -5.10
CA ASP A 141 -14.05 -12.93 -4.65
C ASP A 141 -13.99 -14.45 -4.55
N PHE A 142 -13.37 -15.10 -5.54
CA PHE A 142 -13.12 -16.53 -5.50
C PHE A 142 -12.30 -16.94 -4.28
N TRP A 143 -11.17 -16.25 -4.03
CA TRP A 143 -10.30 -16.58 -2.90
C TRP A 143 -11.00 -16.33 -1.56
N LYS A 144 -11.74 -15.23 -1.48
CA LYS A 144 -12.54 -14.90 -0.30
C LYS A 144 -13.56 -15.99 0.02
N ALA A 145 -14.33 -16.42 -0.96
CA ALA A 145 -15.41 -17.39 -0.77
C ALA A 145 -14.87 -18.81 -0.46
N ASN A 146 -13.85 -19.26 -1.21
CA ASN A 146 -13.45 -20.67 -1.26
C ASN A 146 -12.25 -20.99 -0.35
N CYS A 147 -11.50 -19.97 0.07
CA CYS A 147 -10.29 -20.17 0.85
C CYS A 147 -10.33 -19.41 2.18
N TYR A 148 -10.40 -18.09 2.14
CA TYR A 148 -10.35 -17.26 3.35
C TYR A 148 -11.52 -17.52 4.30
N THR A 149 -12.75 -17.45 3.80
CA THR A 149 -13.96 -17.67 4.63
C THR A 149 -13.98 -19.09 5.24
N VAL A 150 -13.54 -20.07 4.45
CA VAL A 150 -13.43 -21.46 4.93
C VAL A 150 -12.40 -21.56 6.05
N LEU A 151 -11.24 -20.93 5.90
CA LEU A 151 -10.20 -20.88 6.94
C LEU A 151 -10.72 -20.21 8.22
N VAL A 152 -11.37 -19.06 8.11
CA VAL A 152 -11.94 -18.35 9.27
C VAL A 152 -12.96 -19.25 10.00
N ASN A 153 -13.86 -19.91 9.26
CA ASN A 153 -14.85 -20.82 9.82
C ASN A 153 -14.19 -22.02 10.51
N ASN A 154 -13.14 -22.59 9.92
CA ASN A 154 -12.40 -23.70 10.53
C ASN A 154 -11.82 -23.27 11.89
N ILE A 155 -11.17 -22.11 11.95
CA ILE A 155 -10.54 -21.62 13.19
C ILE A 155 -11.60 -21.24 14.23
N SER A 156 -12.71 -20.60 13.84
CA SER A 156 -13.82 -20.32 14.76
C SER A 156 -14.48 -21.59 15.32
N THR A 157 -14.51 -22.68 14.54
CA THR A 157 -14.99 -24.00 14.99
C THR A 157 -14.04 -24.63 16.01
N LEU A 158 -12.72 -24.52 15.76
CA LEU A 158 -11.69 -25.10 16.64
C LEU A 158 -11.50 -24.33 17.93
N PHE A 159 -11.75 -23.02 17.91
CA PHE A 159 -11.59 -22.12 19.04
C PHE A 159 -12.88 -21.34 19.31
N PRO A 160 -13.83 -21.90 20.06
CA PRO A 160 -15.04 -21.18 20.44
C PRO A 160 -14.71 -19.87 21.14
N GLY A 161 -15.28 -18.77 20.66
CA GLY A 161 -14.97 -17.42 21.11
C GLY A 161 -13.95 -16.66 20.24
N PHE A 162 -13.30 -17.31 19.28
CA PHE A 162 -12.55 -16.60 18.25
C PHE A 162 -13.49 -15.98 17.22
N ASN A 163 -13.40 -14.66 17.07
CA ASN A 163 -14.07 -13.92 16.02
C ASN A 163 -13.05 -13.02 15.32
N ILE A 164 -12.82 -13.23 14.03
CA ILE A 164 -11.86 -12.46 13.26
C ILE A 164 -12.20 -10.95 13.21
N ASP A 165 -13.47 -10.58 13.42
CA ASP A 165 -13.94 -9.19 13.41
C ASP A 165 -13.64 -8.44 14.72
N ASP A 166 -13.18 -9.10 15.74
CA ASP A 166 -12.62 -8.47 16.94
C ASP A 166 -11.19 -7.91 16.70
N TYR A 167 -10.61 -8.16 15.52
CA TYR A 167 -9.26 -7.78 15.13
C TYR A 167 -9.24 -6.90 13.89
N SER A 168 -8.10 -6.23 13.64
CA SER A 168 -7.94 -5.29 12.54
C SER A 168 -7.85 -5.98 11.17
N ILE A 169 -7.72 -5.17 10.13
CA ILE A 169 -7.46 -5.64 8.77
C ILE A 169 -6.14 -6.43 8.69
N ALA A 170 -5.20 -6.22 9.61
CA ALA A 170 -3.91 -6.90 9.57
C ALA A 170 -4.04 -8.41 9.83
N LEU A 171 -4.73 -8.83 10.90
CA LEU A 171 -4.94 -10.26 11.15
C LEU A 171 -5.77 -10.91 10.04
N LYS A 172 -6.74 -10.20 9.49
CA LYS A 172 -7.51 -10.65 8.31
C LYS A 172 -6.60 -10.90 7.11
N ASN A 173 -5.64 -10.01 6.86
CA ASN A 173 -4.64 -10.18 5.81
C ASN A 173 -3.64 -11.31 6.10
N VAL A 174 -3.28 -11.54 7.36
CA VAL A 174 -2.47 -12.70 7.76
C VAL A 174 -3.21 -14.01 7.45
N PHE A 175 -4.48 -14.13 7.82
CA PHE A 175 -5.30 -15.30 7.49
C PHE A 175 -5.40 -15.51 5.98
N TRP A 176 -5.62 -14.43 5.24
CA TRP A 176 -5.63 -14.47 3.78
C TRP A 176 -4.30 -14.97 3.23
N SER A 177 -3.19 -14.37 3.62
CA SER A 177 -1.87 -14.74 3.14
C SER A 177 -1.51 -16.18 3.50
N ARG A 178 -1.89 -16.64 4.68
CA ARG A 178 -1.68 -18.04 5.06
C ARG A 178 -2.50 -18.98 4.20
N SER A 179 -3.75 -18.61 3.86
CA SER A 179 -4.59 -19.43 2.97
C SER A 179 -4.02 -19.50 1.55
N VAL A 180 -3.37 -18.44 1.07
CA VAL A 180 -2.68 -18.44 -0.23
C VAL A 180 -1.43 -19.32 -0.16
N HIS A 181 -0.56 -19.07 0.81
CA HIS A 181 0.75 -19.71 0.86
C HIS A 181 0.70 -21.19 1.27
N HIS A 182 -0.16 -21.57 2.22
CA HIS A 182 -0.26 -22.95 2.74
C HIS A 182 -1.47 -23.72 2.21
N GLY A 183 -2.35 -23.07 1.42
CA GLY A 183 -3.69 -23.57 1.16
C GLY A 183 -4.58 -23.53 2.42
N THR A 184 -5.90 -23.56 2.25
CA THR A 184 -6.85 -23.45 3.37
C THR A 184 -6.68 -24.56 4.41
N GLY A 185 -6.47 -25.81 3.95
CA GLY A 185 -6.38 -26.97 4.82
C GLY A 185 -7.74 -27.47 5.32
N VAL A 186 -7.71 -28.53 6.13
CA VAL A 186 -8.89 -29.19 6.69
C VAL A 186 -8.73 -29.44 8.19
N ILE A 187 -9.85 -29.60 8.89
CA ILE A 187 -9.91 -29.91 10.31
C ILE A 187 -9.55 -31.37 10.60
N SER A 188 -9.82 -32.28 9.66
CA SER A 188 -9.48 -33.69 9.80
C SER A 188 -8.75 -34.16 8.55
N GLY A 189 -7.48 -34.49 8.66
CA GLY A 189 -6.65 -34.98 7.54
C GLY A 189 -5.73 -36.10 7.99
N ALA A 190 -5.57 -37.11 7.14
CA ALA A 190 -4.75 -38.30 7.41
C ALA A 190 -3.23 -38.02 7.45
N ASN A 191 -2.81 -36.80 7.09
CA ASN A 191 -1.38 -36.50 6.84
C ASN A 191 -0.70 -35.70 7.96
N SER A 192 -1.37 -35.38 9.07
CA SER A 192 -0.78 -34.72 10.22
C SER A 192 -1.13 -35.46 11.52
N SER A 193 -0.19 -35.44 12.49
CA SER A 193 -0.39 -36.10 13.77
C SER A 193 -1.55 -35.54 14.61
N ASP A 194 -1.97 -34.32 14.32
CA ASP A 194 -3.08 -33.60 14.98
C ASP A 194 -4.35 -33.54 14.12
N GLY A 195 -4.37 -34.17 12.94
CA GLY A 195 -5.50 -34.16 12.02
C GLY A 195 -5.72 -32.84 11.28
N MET A 196 -4.81 -31.87 11.40
CA MET A 196 -4.92 -30.53 10.80
C MET A 196 -3.93 -30.33 9.67
N SER A 197 -4.34 -29.65 8.58
CA SER A 197 -3.45 -29.37 7.43
C SER A 197 -3.56 -27.93 6.98
N GLY A 198 -2.63 -27.51 6.10
CA GLY A 198 -2.61 -26.18 5.48
C GLY A 198 -2.59 -25.05 6.50
N ALA A 199 -3.17 -23.91 6.13
CA ALA A 199 -3.30 -22.74 7.00
C ALA A 199 -4.09 -23.05 8.28
N THR A 200 -5.15 -23.89 8.19
CA THR A 200 -5.90 -24.35 9.36
C THR A 200 -4.98 -25.00 10.38
N GLY A 201 -4.10 -25.92 9.94
CA GLY A 201 -3.16 -26.59 10.83
C GLY A 201 -2.09 -25.67 11.41
N VAL A 202 -1.56 -24.75 10.61
CA VAL A 202 -0.60 -23.76 11.08
C VAL A 202 -1.19 -22.89 12.19
N ILE A 203 -2.37 -22.30 11.96
CA ILE A 203 -3.02 -21.41 12.95
C ILE A 203 -3.46 -22.21 14.19
N TYR A 204 -3.98 -23.43 14.02
CA TYR A 204 -4.30 -24.31 15.11
C TYR A 204 -3.10 -24.56 16.03
N ARG A 205 -1.94 -24.93 15.46
CA ARG A 205 -0.71 -25.16 16.23
C ARG A 205 -0.15 -23.88 16.84
N ALA A 206 -0.26 -22.75 16.16
CA ALA A 206 0.11 -21.45 16.71
C ALA A 206 -0.70 -21.15 17.99
N PHE A 207 -2.02 -21.35 17.93
CA PHE A 207 -2.88 -21.06 19.07
C PHE A 207 -2.73 -22.09 20.21
N THR A 208 -2.58 -23.37 19.89
CA THR A 208 -2.45 -24.42 20.92
C THR A 208 -1.06 -24.50 21.52
N ASN A 209 -0.02 -24.63 20.67
CA ASN A 209 1.31 -24.98 21.13
C ASN A 209 2.13 -23.77 21.57
N ARG A 210 1.90 -22.59 20.94
CA ARG A 210 2.65 -21.38 21.27
C ARG A 210 1.93 -20.50 22.28
N LEU A 211 0.62 -20.40 22.21
CA LEU A 211 -0.17 -19.52 23.07
C LEU A 211 -0.90 -20.26 24.22
N GLY A 212 -0.80 -21.57 24.27
CA GLY A 212 -1.47 -22.37 25.30
C GLY A 212 -3.00 -22.28 25.24
N GLY A 213 -3.55 -22.17 24.03
CA GLY A 213 -4.97 -22.01 23.73
C GLY A 213 -5.35 -20.55 23.39
N PHE A 214 -6.52 -20.40 22.74
CA PHE A 214 -7.06 -19.08 22.44
C PHE A 214 -7.68 -18.44 23.68
N LYS A 215 -7.21 -17.26 24.06
CA LYS A 215 -7.64 -16.51 25.25
C LYS A 215 -7.86 -15.02 24.93
N MET A 216 -8.29 -14.72 23.70
CA MET A 216 -8.36 -13.36 23.19
C MET A 216 -7.03 -12.59 23.41
N GLN A 217 -5.96 -13.18 22.93
CA GLN A 217 -4.64 -12.53 22.89
C GLN A 217 -4.68 -11.29 22.03
N SER A 218 -3.73 -10.38 22.25
CA SER A 218 -3.55 -9.22 21.39
C SER A 218 -3.30 -9.64 19.95
N GLU A 219 -3.70 -8.80 19.02
CA GLU A 219 -3.47 -9.06 17.59
C GLU A 219 -1.99 -9.27 17.26
N ALA A 220 -1.11 -8.51 17.92
CA ALA A 220 0.33 -8.66 17.74
C ALA A 220 0.84 -10.02 18.20
N GLU A 221 0.35 -10.55 19.33
CA GLU A 221 0.67 -11.91 19.81
C GLU A 221 0.19 -12.98 18.83
N LEU A 222 -1.03 -12.85 18.28
CA LEU A 222 -1.57 -13.79 17.30
C LEU A 222 -0.73 -13.77 16.01
N ILE A 223 -0.41 -12.59 15.48
CA ILE A 223 0.42 -12.44 14.28
C ILE A 223 1.77 -13.11 14.51
N GLN A 224 2.48 -12.78 15.59
CA GLN A 224 3.79 -13.34 15.89
C GLN A 224 3.73 -14.88 16.07
N ALA A 225 2.73 -15.41 16.80
CA ALA A 225 2.58 -16.85 16.99
C ALA A 225 2.34 -17.60 15.67
N ILE A 226 1.50 -17.04 14.77
CA ILE A 226 1.20 -17.64 13.47
C ILE A 226 2.48 -17.70 12.63
N TYR A 227 3.22 -16.61 12.53
CA TYR A 227 4.44 -16.58 11.72
C TYR A 227 5.59 -17.37 12.34
N ALA A 228 5.72 -17.41 13.64
CA ALA A 228 6.67 -18.28 14.32
C ALA A 228 6.37 -19.77 14.07
N GLU A 229 5.09 -20.16 13.94
CA GLU A 229 4.73 -21.52 13.53
C GLU A 229 5.00 -21.75 12.03
N CYS A 230 4.77 -20.74 11.17
CA CYS A 230 5.07 -20.83 9.73
C CYS A 230 6.54 -21.05 9.43
N SER A 231 7.42 -20.34 10.15
CA SER A 231 8.86 -20.31 9.89
C SER A 231 9.66 -21.21 10.83
N LYS A 232 8.97 -22.08 11.55
CA LYS A 232 9.59 -23.00 12.50
C LYS A 232 10.63 -23.89 11.82
N LEU A 233 11.86 -23.88 12.34
CA LEU A 233 13.01 -24.67 11.89
C LEU A 233 13.50 -25.61 12.98
N GLU A 234 14.20 -26.67 12.61
CA GLU A 234 14.97 -27.46 13.58
C GLU A 234 16.17 -26.62 14.08
N PRO A 235 16.61 -26.75 15.37
CA PRO A 235 17.69 -25.94 15.95
C PRO A 235 19.00 -25.92 15.16
N LYS A 236 19.31 -27.01 14.45
CA LYS A 236 20.51 -27.11 13.62
C LYS A 236 20.53 -26.16 12.41
N TYR A 237 19.43 -25.50 12.08
CA TYR A 237 19.28 -24.55 10.98
C TYR A 237 19.16 -23.11 11.48
N ALA A 238 19.66 -22.83 12.66
CA ALA A 238 19.56 -21.54 13.35
C ALA A 238 20.24 -20.38 12.60
N ASP A 239 21.06 -20.65 11.60
CA ASP A 239 21.71 -19.61 10.79
C ASP A 239 20.95 -19.37 9.47
N MET A 240 20.24 -18.27 9.38
CA MET A 240 19.51 -17.84 8.19
C MET A 240 20.35 -17.78 6.92
N GLN A 241 21.64 -17.48 7.05
CA GLN A 241 22.54 -17.26 5.91
C GLN A 241 23.05 -18.58 5.30
N ASN A 242 22.93 -19.67 6.04
CA ASN A 242 23.36 -21.02 5.61
C ASN A 242 22.19 -21.93 5.22
N LEU A 243 20.98 -21.40 5.07
CA LEU A 243 19.83 -22.17 4.61
C LEU A 243 19.97 -22.49 3.12
N THR A 244 20.49 -23.67 2.82
CA THR A 244 20.49 -24.23 1.46
C THR A 244 19.72 -25.56 1.44
N ALA A 245 18.88 -25.73 0.43
CA ALA A 245 17.98 -26.88 0.30
C ALA A 245 18.70 -28.22 0.28
N SER A 246 19.81 -28.30 -0.43
CA SER A 246 20.57 -29.53 -0.59
C SER A 246 21.29 -29.99 0.69
N LYS A 247 21.51 -29.03 1.62
CA LYS A 247 22.29 -29.28 2.84
C LYS A 247 21.40 -29.65 4.02
N TYR A 248 20.16 -29.13 4.02
CA TYR A 248 19.38 -29.13 5.27
C TYR A 248 17.95 -29.60 5.07
N GLY A 249 17.51 -30.55 4.50
CA GLY A 249 16.09 -30.93 4.41
C GLY A 249 15.26 -30.34 5.56
N ILE A 250 14.50 -29.30 5.31
CA ILE A 250 13.65 -28.67 6.32
C ILE A 250 12.51 -29.63 6.66
N LYS A 251 12.53 -30.19 7.85
CA LYS A 251 11.56 -31.21 8.28
C LYS A 251 10.40 -30.65 9.12
N ASN A 252 10.27 -29.38 9.18
CA ASN A 252 9.17 -28.74 9.86
C ASN A 252 7.86 -28.96 9.11
N SER A 253 6.78 -29.22 9.82
CA SER A 253 5.46 -29.45 9.22
C SER A 253 4.95 -28.28 8.37
N SER A 254 5.35 -27.05 8.68
CA SER A 254 4.96 -25.86 7.93
C SER A 254 5.86 -25.54 6.73
N MET A 255 7.09 -26.07 6.72
CA MET A 255 8.11 -25.80 5.70
C MET A 255 8.50 -27.04 4.89
N ALA A 256 7.98 -28.20 5.22
CA ALA A 256 8.41 -29.48 4.64
C ALA A 256 8.29 -29.56 3.12
N TYR A 257 7.31 -28.90 2.54
CA TYR A 257 7.10 -28.88 1.08
C TYR A 257 8.18 -28.08 0.33
N PHE A 258 8.90 -27.20 0.99
CA PHE A 258 10.02 -26.49 0.37
C PHE A 258 11.26 -27.35 0.15
N ASN A 259 11.35 -28.52 0.76
CA ASN A 259 12.49 -29.43 0.58
C ASN A 259 12.73 -29.82 -0.89
N ALA A 260 11.67 -29.79 -1.72
CA ALA A 260 11.77 -30.06 -3.15
C ALA A 260 12.27 -28.86 -3.97
N ASN A 261 12.30 -27.66 -3.37
CA ASN A 261 12.71 -26.44 -4.05
C ASN A 261 14.21 -26.20 -3.94
N SER A 262 14.74 -25.30 -4.78
CA SER A 262 16.13 -24.88 -4.72
C SER A 262 16.45 -24.16 -3.39
N GLY A 263 17.73 -24.13 -3.01
CA GLY A 263 18.19 -23.46 -1.78
C GLY A 263 17.84 -21.98 -1.73
N GLY A 264 17.92 -21.30 -2.87
CA GLY A 264 17.53 -19.88 -2.97
C GLY A 264 16.05 -19.64 -2.66
N VAL A 265 15.16 -20.48 -3.19
CA VAL A 265 13.72 -20.41 -2.90
C VAL A 265 13.45 -20.66 -1.43
N GLN A 266 14.07 -21.67 -0.83
CA GLN A 266 13.90 -21.96 0.60
C GLN A 266 14.35 -20.80 1.49
N THR A 267 15.49 -20.19 1.20
CA THR A 267 16.02 -19.03 1.94
C THR A 267 15.09 -17.83 1.80
N ALA A 268 14.62 -17.54 0.59
CA ALA A 268 13.70 -16.44 0.33
C ALA A 268 12.37 -16.61 1.10
N VAL A 269 11.80 -17.81 1.07
CA VAL A 269 10.54 -18.09 1.79
C VAL A 269 10.75 -18.05 3.30
N TYR A 270 11.87 -18.55 3.82
CA TYR A 270 12.17 -18.43 5.24
C TYR A 270 12.28 -16.96 5.66
N SER A 271 13.06 -16.15 4.94
CA SER A 271 13.18 -14.71 5.22
C SER A 271 11.83 -13.99 5.15
N ARG A 272 10.98 -14.35 4.18
CA ARG A 272 9.61 -13.85 4.08
C ARG A 272 8.81 -14.16 5.33
N LEU A 273 8.76 -15.43 5.73
CA LEU A 273 7.88 -15.91 6.80
C LEU A 273 8.40 -15.61 8.20
N HIS A 274 9.72 -15.54 8.37
CA HIS A 274 10.33 -15.35 9.68
C HIS A 274 10.50 -13.88 10.05
N VAL A 275 10.86 -13.03 9.09
CA VAL A 275 11.21 -11.63 9.35
C VAL A 275 10.28 -10.65 8.63
N ASN A 276 10.16 -10.77 7.29
CA ASN A 276 9.61 -9.67 6.49
C ASN A 276 8.09 -9.56 6.59
N GLU A 277 7.37 -10.63 6.31
CA GLU A 277 5.90 -10.61 6.28
C GLU A 277 5.29 -10.40 7.69
N PRO A 278 5.79 -11.03 8.79
CA PRO A 278 5.30 -10.71 10.13
C PRO A 278 5.53 -9.25 10.52
N ALA A 279 6.68 -8.67 10.19
CA ALA A 279 6.94 -7.26 10.45
C ALA A 279 5.99 -6.36 9.65
N ASP A 280 5.75 -6.64 8.36
CA ASP A 280 4.80 -5.89 7.54
C ASP A 280 3.36 -6.05 8.05
N ALA A 281 2.96 -7.22 8.53
CA ALA A 281 1.66 -7.43 9.17
C ALA A 281 1.51 -6.59 10.45
N LEU A 282 2.56 -6.49 11.26
CA LEU A 282 2.57 -5.61 12.43
C LEU A 282 2.48 -4.14 12.03
N VAL A 283 3.24 -3.69 11.03
CA VAL A 283 3.12 -2.33 10.49
C VAL A 283 1.69 -2.06 10.00
N MET A 284 1.09 -3.00 9.27
CA MET A 284 -0.31 -2.91 8.83
C MET A 284 -1.25 -2.76 10.03
N ARG A 285 -1.06 -3.53 11.09
CA ARG A 285 -1.86 -3.43 12.32
C ARG A 285 -1.76 -2.03 12.92
N TYR A 286 -0.56 -1.52 13.16
CA TYR A 286 -0.36 -0.20 13.75
C TYR A 286 -0.84 0.94 12.85
N SER A 287 -0.67 0.82 11.53
CA SER A 287 -1.13 1.82 10.54
C SER A 287 -2.65 1.91 10.42
N ASN A 288 -3.39 0.83 10.75
CA ASN A 288 -4.85 0.77 10.60
C ASN A 288 -5.59 0.71 11.96
N THR A 289 -4.87 0.85 13.06
CA THR A 289 -5.46 0.91 14.39
C THR A 289 -5.75 2.36 14.76
N ASN A 290 -7.02 2.69 14.96
CA ASN A 290 -7.46 4.00 15.41
C ASN A 290 -7.94 3.90 16.87
N ALA A 291 -7.00 3.69 17.79
CA ALA A 291 -7.29 3.58 19.20
C ALA A 291 -7.57 4.98 19.80
N PRO A 292 -8.72 5.20 20.45
CA PRO A 292 -9.04 6.46 21.12
C PRO A 292 -8.01 6.87 22.17
N VAL A 293 -7.41 5.90 22.85
CA VAL A 293 -6.25 6.07 23.76
C VAL A 293 -5.10 5.25 23.22
N ALA A 294 -3.93 5.82 23.15
CA ALA A 294 -2.74 5.14 22.65
C ALA A 294 -2.45 3.85 23.45
N GLU A 295 -2.07 2.80 22.76
CA GLU A 295 -1.59 1.58 23.41
C GLU A 295 -0.25 1.83 24.10
N GLY A 296 0.02 1.09 25.17
CA GLY A 296 1.28 1.14 25.87
C GLY A 296 1.13 0.97 27.37
N LYS A 297 2.16 1.32 28.11
CA LYS A 297 2.25 1.10 29.54
C LYS A 297 1.88 2.34 30.33
N TYR A 298 0.99 2.14 31.28
CA TYR A 298 0.40 3.18 32.09
C TYR A 298 0.35 2.83 33.57
N LEU A 299 0.44 3.88 34.41
CA LEU A 299 -0.12 3.88 35.75
C LEU A 299 -1.53 4.47 35.68
N LEU A 300 -2.49 3.86 36.32
CA LEU A 300 -3.82 4.44 36.51
C LEU A 300 -3.78 5.32 37.77
N LEU A 301 -3.66 6.63 37.60
CA LEU A 301 -3.63 7.58 38.69
C LEU A 301 -5.07 7.98 39.06
N ASP A 302 -5.30 8.15 40.34
CA ASP A 302 -6.53 8.70 40.87
C ASP A 302 -6.71 10.15 40.37
N ASN A 303 -7.82 10.44 39.67
CA ASN A 303 -8.01 11.79 39.12
C ASN A 303 -8.28 12.85 40.19
N GLY A 304 -8.65 12.44 41.40
CA GLY A 304 -8.78 13.33 42.56
C GLY A 304 -7.45 13.63 43.26
N ASP A 305 -6.48 12.68 43.19
CA ASP A 305 -5.13 12.86 43.75
C ASP A 305 -4.09 12.09 42.91
N GLN A 306 -3.42 12.75 42.00
CA GLN A 306 -2.43 12.15 41.10
C GLN A 306 -1.13 11.68 41.80
N ASN A 307 -0.99 11.87 43.10
CA ASN A 307 0.05 11.22 43.89
C ASN A 307 -0.31 9.80 44.28
N ARG A 308 -1.53 9.39 43.96
CA ARG A 308 -2.03 8.02 44.20
C ARG A 308 -2.27 7.29 42.92
N ALA A 309 -1.99 5.99 42.94
CA ALA A 309 -2.20 5.08 41.80
C ALA A 309 -2.93 3.81 42.23
N MET A 310 -3.55 3.14 41.29
CA MET A 310 -4.12 1.82 41.49
C MET A 310 -3.01 0.77 41.63
N GLN A 311 -2.97 0.09 42.75
CA GLN A 311 -2.27 -1.16 42.90
C GLN A 311 -3.29 -2.29 42.78
N VAL A 312 -3.01 -3.28 41.92
CA VAL A 312 -3.92 -4.41 41.75
C VAL A 312 -3.14 -5.72 41.89
N THR A 313 -3.76 -6.67 42.56
CA THR A 313 -3.22 -8.01 42.86
C THR A 313 -4.18 -9.10 42.37
N ALA A 314 -3.84 -10.36 42.62
CA ALA A 314 -4.73 -11.48 42.34
C ALA A 314 -6.00 -11.51 43.23
N ASN A 315 -6.03 -10.75 44.31
CA ASN A 315 -7.14 -10.78 45.26
C ASN A 315 -7.97 -9.49 45.30
N SER A 316 -7.36 -8.34 45.09
CA SER A 316 -8.00 -7.03 45.27
C SER A 316 -7.25 -5.92 44.52
N ALA A 317 -7.90 -4.77 44.47
CA ALA A 317 -7.27 -3.53 43.98
C ALA A 317 -7.48 -2.42 45.02
N ALA A 318 -6.51 -1.54 45.17
CA ALA A 318 -6.56 -0.40 46.08
C ALA A 318 -5.80 0.82 45.53
N SER A 319 -6.16 2.00 46.03
CA SER A 319 -5.41 3.24 45.80
C SER A 319 -4.24 3.31 46.79
N VAL A 320 -3.03 3.43 46.26
CA VAL A 320 -1.77 3.47 47.03
C VAL A 320 -0.95 4.70 46.62
N GLU A 321 0.17 4.93 47.24
CA GLU A 321 1.17 5.89 46.78
C GLU A 321 1.56 5.58 45.33
N ARG A 322 1.71 6.62 44.48
CA ARG A 322 2.00 6.50 43.06
C ARG A 322 3.16 5.56 42.73
N ALA A 323 4.21 5.59 43.51
CA ALA A 323 5.41 4.76 43.33
C ALA A 323 5.16 3.26 43.52
N SER A 324 4.06 2.89 44.19
CA SER A 324 3.65 1.50 44.44
C SER A 324 2.53 1.04 43.50
N GLY A 325 2.11 1.86 42.57
CA GLY A 325 1.06 1.55 41.59
C GLY A 325 1.47 0.41 40.64
N THR A 326 0.49 -0.35 40.20
CA THR A 326 0.72 -1.43 39.21
C THR A 326 0.81 -0.83 37.80
N VAL A 327 1.92 -1.11 37.13
CA VAL A 327 2.06 -0.80 35.69
C VAL A 327 1.21 -1.76 34.90
N LEU A 328 0.32 -1.22 34.05
CA LEU A 328 -0.59 -2.00 33.22
C LEU A 328 -0.34 -1.67 31.74
N THR A 329 -0.22 -2.68 30.91
CA THR A 329 -0.18 -2.55 29.46
C THR A 329 -1.61 -2.47 28.93
N LEU A 330 -1.96 -1.32 28.37
CA LEU A 330 -3.21 -1.07 27.67
C LEU A 330 -3.08 -1.57 26.23
N THR A 331 -3.86 -2.57 25.87
CA THR A 331 -3.89 -3.15 24.51
C THR A 331 -5.27 -2.96 23.90
N PHE A 332 -5.32 -2.38 22.71
CA PHE A 332 -6.56 -2.07 21.99
C PHE A 332 -7.06 -3.26 21.16
N TYR A 333 -8.37 -3.42 21.15
CA TYR A 333 -9.13 -4.31 20.25
C TYR A 333 -10.13 -3.49 19.44
N GLN A 334 -10.63 -4.02 18.35
CA GLN A 334 -11.68 -3.36 17.59
C GLN A 334 -12.90 -3.05 18.49
N ASN A 335 -13.74 -2.11 18.07
CA ASN A 335 -14.92 -1.66 18.81
C ASN A 335 -14.62 -0.88 20.12
N GLY A 336 -13.45 -0.24 20.22
CA GLY A 336 -13.10 0.61 21.35
C GLY A 336 -12.78 -0.13 22.66
N GLN A 337 -12.56 -1.45 22.60
CA GLN A 337 -12.28 -2.29 23.77
C GLN A 337 -10.78 -2.40 24.01
N TYR A 338 -10.43 -2.48 25.29
CA TYR A 338 -9.04 -2.64 25.74
C TYR A 338 -8.94 -3.76 26.78
N THR A 339 -7.79 -4.40 26.83
CA THR A 339 -7.35 -5.13 28.02
C THR A 339 -6.27 -4.32 28.74
N LEU A 340 -6.20 -4.48 30.06
CA LEU A 340 -5.15 -3.92 30.90
C LEU A 340 -4.40 -5.10 31.53
N THR A 341 -3.16 -5.30 31.11
CA THR A 341 -2.36 -6.51 31.43
C THR A 341 -1.16 -6.13 32.27
N ALA A 342 -0.96 -6.80 33.39
CA ALA A 342 0.22 -6.64 34.22
C ALA A 342 1.44 -7.35 33.61
N SER A 343 2.65 -7.09 34.18
CA SER A 343 3.91 -7.62 33.64
C SER A 343 4.01 -9.16 33.71
N ASP A 344 3.26 -9.81 34.59
CA ASP A 344 3.17 -11.28 34.68
C ASP A 344 2.16 -11.90 33.70
N GLY A 345 1.53 -11.08 32.84
CA GLY A 345 0.54 -11.50 31.84
C GLY A 345 -0.89 -11.63 32.38
N THR A 346 -1.12 -11.38 33.69
CA THR A 346 -2.49 -11.36 34.24
C THR A 346 -3.23 -10.09 33.84
N ARG A 347 -4.57 -10.17 33.75
CA ARG A 347 -5.43 -9.09 33.26
C ARG A 347 -6.32 -8.52 34.35
N LEU A 348 -6.51 -7.19 34.29
CA LEU A 348 -7.48 -6.48 35.12
C LEU A 348 -8.90 -7.00 34.81
N THR A 349 -9.54 -7.57 35.82
CA THR A 349 -10.81 -8.28 35.72
C THR A 349 -11.81 -7.71 36.69
N ASP A 350 -13.06 -7.52 36.22
CA ASP A 350 -14.22 -7.33 37.10
C ASP A 350 -14.86 -8.68 37.43
N GLU A 351 -14.71 -9.14 38.63
CA GLU A 351 -15.35 -10.37 39.12
C GLU A 351 -16.46 -10.00 40.11
N ASN A 352 -17.68 -9.80 39.57
CA ASN A 352 -18.89 -9.47 40.35
C ASN A 352 -18.75 -8.18 41.21
N GLY A 353 -18.04 -7.17 40.70
CA GLY A 353 -17.79 -5.91 41.37
C GLY A 353 -16.43 -5.85 42.07
N THR A 354 -15.75 -6.97 42.25
CA THR A 354 -14.36 -7.00 42.75
C THR A 354 -13.38 -6.90 41.62
N VAL A 355 -12.49 -5.94 41.73
CA VAL A 355 -11.42 -5.72 40.73
C VAL A 355 -10.15 -6.42 41.17
N LYS A 356 -9.58 -7.27 40.35
CA LYS A 356 -8.37 -8.05 40.61
C LYS A 356 -7.64 -8.46 39.34
N LEU A 357 -6.44 -9.02 39.47
CA LEU A 357 -5.72 -9.63 38.35
C LEU A 357 -6.07 -11.11 38.24
N THR A 358 -6.41 -11.54 37.02
CA THR A 358 -6.66 -12.97 36.72
C THR A 358 -5.95 -13.40 35.46
N ALA A 359 -5.74 -14.71 35.30
CA ALA A 359 -5.19 -15.28 34.09
C ALA A 359 -6.04 -14.87 32.86
N PRO A 360 -5.41 -14.70 31.70
CA PRO A 360 -6.14 -14.37 30.46
C PRO A 360 -7.23 -15.39 30.14
N ALA A 361 -8.42 -14.89 29.83
CA ALA A 361 -9.59 -15.67 29.45
C ALA A 361 -10.34 -15.00 28.30
N ALA A 362 -11.18 -15.75 27.60
CA ALA A 362 -11.96 -15.24 26.48
C ALA A 362 -13.19 -14.39 26.89
N GLY A 363 -13.41 -14.21 28.19
CA GLY A 363 -14.59 -13.51 28.72
C GLY A 363 -14.48 -11.99 28.68
N LYS A 364 -15.60 -11.32 28.49
CA LYS A 364 -15.70 -9.84 28.44
C LYS A 364 -15.44 -9.14 29.78
N SER A 365 -15.35 -9.86 30.91
CA SER A 365 -14.99 -9.31 32.23
C SER A 365 -13.58 -8.73 32.31
N GLN A 366 -12.70 -9.10 31.36
CA GLN A 366 -11.34 -8.59 31.23
C GLN A 366 -11.22 -7.43 30.22
N PHE A 367 -12.31 -7.03 29.60
CA PHE A 367 -12.34 -5.98 28.59
C PHE A 367 -12.98 -4.71 29.14
N TRP A 368 -12.39 -3.60 28.78
CA TRP A 368 -12.74 -2.28 29.25
C TRP A 368 -12.85 -1.30 28.08
N THR A 369 -13.81 -0.39 28.12
CA THR A 369 -13.80 0.81 27.26
C THR A 369 -13.28 1.99 28.05
N VAL A 370 -12.56 2.89 27.37
CA VAL A 370 -12.12 4.16 27.94
C VAL A 370 -13.05 5.25 27.43
N GLU A 371 -13.90 5.76 28.32
CA GLU A 371 -14.86 6.81 28.00
C GLU A 371 -14.25 8.21 28.27
N ASN A 372 -14.90 9.26 27.76
CA ASN A 372 -14.47 10.63 27.96
C ASN A 372 -14.23 10.95 29.44
N GLY A 373 -13.13 11.65 29.73
CA GLY A 373 -12.74 12.01 31.07
C GLY A 373 -11.98 10.94 31.83
N GLY A 374 -11.56 9.83 31.18
CA GLY A 374 -10.80 8.77 31.79
C GLY A 374 -11.63 7.74 32.58
N LYS A 375 -12.91 7.59 32.25
CA LYS A 375 -13.75 6.54 32.83
C LYS A 375 -13.46 5.20 32.16
N LEU A 376 -13.11 4.21 32.97
CA LEU A 376 -12.92 2.84 32.53
C LEU A 376 -14.19 2.04 32.85
N LYS A 377 -14.89 1.57 31.79
CA LYS A 377 -16.13 0.82 31.89
C LYS A 377 -15.92 -0.62 31.47
N ASN A 378 -16.27 -1.53 32.34
CA ASN A 378 -16.15 -2.97 32.09
C ASN A 378 -17.17 -3.44 31.05
N CYS A 379 -16.72 -4.23 30.06
CA CYS A 379 -17.55 -4.65 28.93
C CYS A 379 -18.57 -5.75 29.29
N ALA A 380 -18.36 -6.49 30.37
CA ALA A 380 -19.29 -7.52 30.81
C ALA A 380 -20.36 -6.95 31.75
N SER A 381 -19.96 -6.22 32.78
CA SER A 381 -20.89 -5.71 33.80
C SER A 381 -21.49 -4.35 33.44
N GLY A 382 -20.89 -3.61 32.52
CA GLY A 382 -21.26 -2.23 32.21
C GLY A 382 -20.96 -1.22 33.33
N LYS A 383 -20.22 -1.65 34.38
CA LYS A 383 -19.89 -0.83 35.55
C LYS A 383 -18.60 -0.06 35.34
N LEU A 384 -18.45 1.05 36.05
CA LEU A 384 -17.28 1.90 36.03
C LEU A 384 -16.25 1.46 37.08
N LEU A 385 -14.98 1.46 36.71
CA LEU A 385 -13.86 1.30 37.63
C LEU A 385 -13.84 2.52 38.58
N SER A 386 -13.87 2.26 39.87
CA SER A 386 -14.08 3.28 40.90
C SER A 386 -13.11 3.12 42.06
N ASN A 387 -12.71 4.22 42.68
CA ASN A 387 -11.97 4.27 43.91
C ASN A 387 -12.77 4.99 44.98
N ASP A 388 -12.87 4.39 46.17
CA ASP A 388 -13.43 5.03 47.35
C ASP A 388 -12.33 5.75 48.12
N PRO A 389 -12.32 7.08 48.14
CA PRO A 389 -11.25 7.84 48.81
C PRO A 389 -11.27 7.68 50.33
N ALA A 390 -12.39 7.23 50.92
CA ALA A 390 -12.50 7.02 52.35
C ALA A 390 -11.78 5.76 52.81
N THR A 391 -11.81 4.69 52.01
CA THR A 391 -11.24 3.40 52.32
C THR A 391 -10.01 3.03 51.47
N GLY A 392 -9.77 3.77 50.35
CA GLY A 392 -8.79 3.43 49.37
C GLY A 392 -9.12 2.17 48.53
N SER A 393 -10.30 1.60 48.69
CA SER A 393 -10.71 0.38 47.97
C SER A 393 -11.08 0.70 46.51
N THR A 394 -10.61 -0.13 45.59
CA THR A 394 -10.95 -0.04 44.15
C THR A 394 -11.90 -1.17 43.77
N TYR A 395 -13.03 -0.85 43.19
CA TYR A 395 -14.12 -1.77 42.79
C TYR A 395 -14.91 -1.20 41.62
N THR A 396 -15.89 -1.91 41.08
CA THR A 396 -16.77 -1.41 40.04
C THR A 396 -18.13 -0.97 40.54
N VAL A 397 -18.63 0.14 40.03
CA VAL A 397 -19.97 0.70 40.34
C VAL A 397 -20.84 0.88 39.09
N ALA A 398 -22.16 0.85 39.24
CA ALA A 398 -23.10 0.92 38.12
C ALA A 398 -23.21 2.32 37.49
N ALA A 399 -22.95 3.38 38.25
CA ALA A 399 -23.02 4.78 37.81
C ALA A 399 -22.05 5.63 38.61
N ASP A 400 -21.83 6.88 38.16
CA ASP A 400 -21.13 7.90 38.95
C ASP A 400 -21.83 8.14 40.27
N THR A 401 -21.09 8.00 41.35
CA THR A 401 -21.54 8.21 42.72
C THR A 401 -20.62 9.22 43.41
N ALA A 402 -20.65 9.29 44.73
CA ALA A 402 -19.70 10.11 45.51
C ALA A 402 -18.25 9.55 45.49
N VAL A 403 -18.03 8.43 44.82
CA VAL A 403 -16.69 7.81 44.65
C VAL A 403 -16.02 8.32 43.39
N ILE A 404 -14.71 8.20 43.32
CA ILE A 404 -13.93 8.58 42.15
C ILE A 404 -14.09 7.50 41.07
N THR A 405 -14.62 7.88 39.91
CA THR A 405 -14.84 7.02 38.73
C THR A 405 -13.99 7.42 37.53
N THR A 406 -13.10 8.38 37.68
CA THR A 406 -12.24 8.89 36.62
C THR A 406 -10.78 8.63 36.95
N TRP A 407 -10.02 8.21 35.95
CA TRP A 407 -8.63 7.84 36.07
C TRP A 407 -7.77 8.65 35.10
N TYR A 408 -6.62 9.09 35.53
CA TYR A 408 -5.62 9.65 34.66
C TYR A 408 -4.65 8.55 34.21
N LEU A 409 -4.65 8.22 32.93
CA LEU A 409 -3.71 7.28 32.34
C LEU A 409 -2.34 7.98 32.19
N SER A 410 -1.45 7.75 33.14
CA SER A 410 -0.12 8.32 33.13
C SER A 410 0.86 7.39 32.41
N PRO A 411 1.42 7.78 31.24
CA PRO A 411 2.45 6.98 30.59
C PRO A 411 3.64 6.73 31.52
N VAL A 412 4.16 5.49 31.49
CA VAL A 412 5.33 5.13 32.29
C VAL A 412 6.58 5.72 31.64
N SER A 413 7.47 6.30 32.45
CA SER A 413 8.76 6.83 32.01
C SER A 413 9.86 5.77 31.99
N GLY A 414 11.01 6.10 31.44
CA GLY A 414 12.17 5.20 31.35
C GLY A 414 12.00 4.10 30.30
N ALA A 415 12.92 3.17 30.29
CA ALA A 415 12.91 2.04 29.34
C ALA A 415 11.68 1.15 29.53
N GLU A 416 11.17 1.07 30.75
CA GLU A 416 9.96 0.29 31.06
C GLU A 416 8.71 0.79 30.32
N GLY A 417 8.61 2.12 30.05
CA GLY A 417 7.46 2.71 29.34
C GLY A 417 7.34 2.33 27.86
N TRP A 418 8.41 1.83 27.30
CA TRP A 418 8.44 1.43 25.90
C TRP A 418 7.89 0.02 25.66
N THR A 419 7.29 -0.15 24.49
CA THR A 419 6.87 -1.46 23.96
C THR A 419 7.61 -1.71 22.66
N THR A 420 8.14 -2.92 22.52
CA THR A 420 8.81 -3.38 21.30
C THR A 420 8.14 -4.66 20.83
N VAL A 421 7.84 -4.78 19.53
CA VAL A 421 7.13 -5.92 18.96
C VAL A 421 7.83 -6.38 17.70
N GLY A 422 8.08 -7.69 17.58
CA GLY A 422 8.67 -8.30 16.39
C GLY A 422 10.05 -7.73 16.02
N LEU A 423 10.89 -7.46 17.03
CA LEU A 423 12.23 -6.92 16.81
C LEU A 423 13.18 -7.95 16.24
N PHE A 424 13.65 -7.71 15.02
CA PHE A 424 14.74 -8.43 14.37
C PHE A 424 15.89 -7.49 14.07
N TYR A 425 17.10 -7.85 14.48
CA TYR A 425 18.32 -7.08 14.23
C TYR A 425 19.54 -8.00 14.23
N PRO A 426 20.64 -7.61 13.56
CA PRO A 426 21.87 -8.41 13.59
C PRO A 426 22.37 -8.63 15.01
N GLY A 427 22.67 -9.88 15.35
CA GLY A 427 23.08 -10.29 16.70
C GLY A 427 21.96 -10.61 17.65
N CYS A 428 20.67 -10.37 17.30
CA CYS A 428 19.56 -10.84 18.13
C CYS A 428 19.44 -12.36 18.08
N ALA A 429 18.83 -12.91 19.12
CA ALA A 429 18.46 -14.31 19.18
C ALA A 429 16.97 -14.43 19.53
N ASP A 430 16.28 -15.33 18.88
CA ASP A 430 14.88 -15.65 19.16
C ASP A 430 14.68 -17.18 19.18
N SER A 431 13.62 -17.62 19.87
CA SER A 431 13.27 -19.04 19.93
C SER A 431 12.61 -19.49 18.64
N ASP A 432 13.10 -20.58 18.05
CA ASP A 432 12.48 -21.21 16.88
C ASP A 432 11.17 -21.96 17.24
N GLY A 433 10.81 -22.03 18.51
CA GLY A 433 9.66 -22.75 19.01
C GLY A 433 9.82 -24.26 19.03
N LEU A 434 11.02 -24.77 18.77
CA LEU A 434 11.39 -26.18 18.88
C LEU A 434 12.28 -26.44 20.10
N GLY A 435 12.47 -25.43 20.94
CA GLY A 435 13.38 -25.47 22.09
C GLY A 435 14.78 -25.00 21.77
N GLY A 436 15.03 -24.51 20.56
CA GLY A 436 16.29 -23.92 20.11
C GLY A 436 16.26 -22.40 20.13
N THR A 437 17.41 -21.82 19.83
CA THR A 437 17.60 -20.37 19.66
C THR A 437 18.16 -20.11 18.27
N VAL A 438 17.52 -19.21 17.52
CA VAL A 438 17.98 -18.71 16.24
C VAL A 438 18.74 -17.42 16.46
N THR A 439 20.01 -17.35 16.05
CA THR A 439 20.80 -16.13 16.09
C THR A 439 20.90 -15.54 14.70
N HIS A 440 20.55 -14.26 14.57
CA HIS A 440 20.59 -13.56 13.29
C HIS A 440 21.97 -12.95 13.06
N ASN A 441 22.85 -13.70 12.40
CA ASN A 441 24.22 -13.31 12.15
C ASN A 441 24.36 -12.45 10.90
N LEU A 442 25.33 -11.54 10.92
CA LEU A 442 25.70 -10.74 9.75
C LEU A 442 27.03 -11.23 9.17
N THR A 443 27.10 -11.38 7.85
CA THR A 443 28.36 -11.61 7.13
C THR A 443 28.79 -10.36 6.38
N GLN A 444 30.09 -10.20 6.19
CA GLN A 444 30.66 -9.08 5.48
C GLN A 444 30.06 -8.97 4.06
N GLY A 445 29.63 -7.77 3.69
CA GLY A 445 29.04 -7.50 2.38
C GLY A 445 27.53 -7.82 2.27
N ASN A 446 26.92 -8.40 3.30
CA ASN A 446 25.48 -8.63 3.31
C ASN A 446 24.70 -7.32 3.47
N SER A 447 23.97 -6.93 2.42
CA SER A 447 23.11 -5.75 2.40
C SER A 447 21.62 -6.09 2.62
N SER A 448 21.29 -7.37 2.77
CA SER A 448 19.89 -7.82 2.80
C SER A 448 19.37 -8.13 4.19
N PHE A 449 20.19 -7.97 5.25
CA PHE A 449 19.70 -8.19 6.61
C PHE A 449 18.79 -7.03 7.03
N PRO A 450 17.50 -7.26 7.26
CA PRO A 450 16.58 -6.19 7.64
C PRO A 450 16.65 -5.92 9.14
N LEU A 451 16.70 -4.64 9.51
CA LEU A 451 16.38 -4.20 10.86
C LEU A 451 14.86 -3.99 10.89
N ARG A 452 14.13 -4.84 11.59
CA ARG A 452 12.67 -4.88 11.54
C ARG A 452 12.06 -4.86 12.93
N GLY A 453 10.84 -4.36 13.00
CA GLY A 453 10.02 -4.38 14.21
C GLY A 453 9.45 -3.02 14.57
N ILE A 454 8.50 -3.03 15.48
CA ILE A 454 7.79 -1.83 15.94
C ILE A 454 8.31 -1.44 17.30
N ILE A 455 8.62 -0.16 17.47
CA ILE A 455 8.89 0.50 18.73
C ILE A 455 7.74 1.46 18.99
N SER A 456 7.16 1.44 20.17
CA SER A 456 6.05 2.33 20.52
C SER A 456 6.13 2.87 21.94
N HIS A 457 5.55 4.07 22.12
CA HIS A 457 5.42 4.72 23.43
C HIS A 457 4.12 5.54 23.45
N PRO A 458 3.31 5.47 24.51
CA PRO A 458 2.02 6.17 24.55
C PRO A 458 2.11 7.69 24.51
N SER A 459 3.23 8.28 24.93
CA SER A 459 3.50 9.73 24.78
C SER A 459 4.00 10.11 23.36
N GLY A 460 4.06 9.18 22.43
CA GLY A 460 4.62 9.35 21.10
C GLY A 460 6.10 8.95 21.00
N VAL A 461 6.54 8.67 19.77
CA VAL A 461 7.95 8.45 19.40
C VAL A 461 8.43 9.68 18.66
N LYS A 462 9.43 10.37 19.18
CA LYS A 462 10.02 11.57 18.58
C LYS A 462 11.16 11.25 17.63
N SER A 463 12.03 10.32 18.02
CA SER A 463 13.14 9.87 17.18
C SER A 463 13.65 8.50 17.60
N VAL A 464 14.22 7.78 16.63
CA VAL A 464 14.94 6.51 16.83
C VAL A 464 16.33 6.66 16.25
N VAL A 465 17.34 6.17 16.96
CA VAL A 465 18.75 6.19 16.56
C VAL A 465 19.32 4.78 16.65
N VAL A 466 19.90 4.29 15.57
CA VAL A 466 20.65 3.04 15.52
C VAL A 466 22.12 3.34 15.34
N SER A 467 22.96 2.79 16.20
CA SER A 467 24.41 2.97 16.14
C SER A 467 25.12 1.63 16.19
N VAL A 468 26.14 1.48 15.38
CA VAL A 468 27.12 0.40 15.47
C VAL A 468 28.45 1.01 15.89
N SER A 469 29.03 0.48 16.99
CA SER A 469 30.21 1.05 17.62
C SER A 469 31.38 1.20 16.63
N ASN A 470 31.98 2.40 16.60
CA ASN A 470 33.10 2.75 15.71
C ASN A 470 32.84 2.58 14.20
N ALA A 471 31.58 2.48 13.77
CA ALA A 471 31.24 2.27 12.39
C ALA A 471 30.27 3.31 11.82
N PHE A 472 29.01 3.31 12.27
CA PHE A 472 28.02 4.25 11.78
C PHE A 472 26.93 4.57 12.81
N THR A 473 26.20 5.65 12.54
CA THR A 473 24.96 6.01 13.23
C THR A 473 23.96 6.47 12.19
N VAL A 474 22.74 5.94 12.26
CA VAL A 474 21.57 6.38 11.47
C VAL A 474 20.44 6.78 12.40
N SER A 475 19.63 7.74 11.99
CA SER A 475 18.50 8.21 12.80
C SER A 475 17.34 8.64 11.93
N ALA A 476 16.13 8.48 12.47
CA ALA A 476 14.91 9.01 11.88
C ALA A 476 14.06 9.71 12.93
N GLY A 477 13.36 10.77 12.51
CA GLY A 477 12.30 11.42 13.28
C GLY A 477 10.96 10.76 13.05
N CYS A 478 10.07 10.88 14.04
CA CYS A 478 8.71 10.37 13.97
C CYS A 478 7.77 11.30 14.75
N SER A 479 6.49 11.30 14.38
CA SER A 479 5.46 12.06 15.10
C SER A 479 4.29 11.19 15.57
N ASN A 480 4.39 9.86 15.39
CA ASN A 480 3.38 8.89 15.78
C ASN A 480 3.65 8.31 17.18
N THR A 481 2.72 7.51 17.70
CA THR A 481 2.93 6.73 18.92
C THR A 481 3.76 5.46 18.70
N TRP A 482 4.13 5.17 17.46
CA TRP A 482 4.92 4.01 17.05
C TRP A 482 5.88 4.34 15.90
N PHE A 483 6.92 3.54 15.74
CA PHE A 483 7.93 3.65 14.69
C PHE A 483 8.29 2.27 14.14
N ASP A 484 8.33 2.15 12.82
CA ASP A 484 8.85 0.96 12.13
C ASP A 484 10.35 1.13 11.89
N LEU A 485 11.15 0.22 12.41
CA LEU A 485 12.61 0.25 12.24
C LEU A 485 13.07 0.21 10.78
N TRP A 486 12.26 -0.40 9.90
CA TRP A 486 12.56 -0.42 8.46
C TRP A 486 12.69 0.98 7.83
N ALA A 487 12.05 1.98 8.42
CA ALA A 487 12.12 3.36 7.94
C ALA A 487 13.51 4.04 8.14
N LEU A 488 14.45 3.36 8.79
CA LEU A 488 15.80 3.89 8.98
C LEU A 488 16.70 3.74 7.74
N ASP A 489 16.39 2.82 6.83
CA ASP A 489 17.16 2.55 5.59
C ASP A 489 18.67 2.32 5.85
N GLU A 490 18.99 1.49 6.83
CA GLU A 490 20.36 1.24 7.29
C GLU A 490 21.10 0.10 6.57
N ALA A 491 20.41 -0.63 5.67
CA ALA A 491 20.99 -1.82 5.02
C ALA A 491 22.32 -1.51 4.30
N ALA A 492 22.40 -0.37 3.62
CA ALA A 492 23.63 0.08 2.95
C ALA A 492 24.77 0.39 3.93
N ALA A 493 24.48 0.75 5.17
CA ALA A 493 25.48 0.98 6.21
C ALA A 493 25.99 -0.34 6.80
N PHE A 494 25.10 -1.31 7.03
CA PHE A 494 25.49 -2.66 7.49
C PHE A 494 26.36 -3.39 6.48
N SER A 495 26.10 -3.27 5.18
CA SER A 495 26.88 -3.92 4.13
C SER A 495 28.35 -3.46 4.07
N LYS A 496 28.68 -2.31 4.63
CA LYS A 496 30.03 -1.76 4.66
C LYS A 496 30.85 -2.20 5.87
N LEU A 497 30.25 -2.93 6.81
CA LEU A 497 30.96 -3.42 7.98
C LEU A 497 32.02 -4.45 7.58
N SER A 498 33.22 -4.27 8.13
CA SER A 498 34.29 -5.27 8.04
C SER A 498 34.05 -6.42 9.02
N GLN A 499 34.74 -7.54 8.82
CA GLN A 499 34.75 -8.62 9.82
C GLN A 499 35.16 -8.06 11.19
N GLY A 500 34.48 -8.48 12.20
CA GLY A 500 34.76 -8.03 13.58
C GLY A 500 33.56 -8.14 14.51
N THR A 501 33.82 -7.73 15.74
CA THR A 501 32.79 -7.65 16.78
C THR A 501 32.53 -6.19 17.09
N TYR A 502 31.24 -5.84 17.11
CA TYR A 502 30.73 -4.51 17.34
C TYR A 502 29.68 -4.55 18.45
N THR A 503 29.22 -3.39 18.88
CA THR A 503 28.01 -3.25 19.69
C THR A 503 26.96 -2.52 18.86
N LEU A 504 25.80 -3.18 18.67
CA LEU A 504 24.62 -2.58 18.09
C LEU A 504 23.81 -1.93 19.22
N THR A 505 23.43 -0.67 19.05
CA THR A 505 22.63 0.08 20.02
C THR A 505 21.42 0.68 19.30
N ILE A 506 20.23 0.49 19.87
CA ILE A 506 19.00 1.16 19.44
C ILE A 506 18.54 2.06 20.59
N LYS A 507 18.48 3.37 20.34
CA LYS A 507 17.96 4.37 21.27
C LYS A 507 16.68 4.98 20.72
N ALA A 508 15.74 5.27 21.59
CA ALA A 508 14.52 5.96 21.22
C ALA A 508 14.26 7.14 22.16
N THR A 509 13.71 8.22 21.59
CA THR A 509 13.27 9.41 22.33
C THR A 509 11.76 9.50 22.25
N ASN A 510 11.08 9.61 23.38
CA ASN A 510 9.63 9.74 23.43
C ASN A 510 9.15 11.18 23.20
N GLY A 511 7.84 11.38 23.10
CA GLY A 511 7.22 12.70 22.89
C GLY A 511 7.50 13.69 24.02
N ALA A 512 7.78 13.22 25.24
CA ALA A 512 8.19 14.05 26.37
C ALA A 512 9.68 14.46 26.31
N GLY A 513 10.45 13.95 25.35
CA GLY A 513 11.87 14.26 25.18
C GLY A 513 12.82 13.36 25.97
N GLU A 514 12.31 12.32 26.61
CA GLU A 514 13.11 11.35 27.33
C GLU A 514 13.73 10.35 26.34
N THR A 515 15.05 10.13 26.44
CA THR A 515 15.81 9.20 25.59
C THR A 515 16.26 7.99 26.39
N VAL A 516 15.97 6.80 25.88
CA VAL A 516 16.36 5.52 26.48
C VAL A 516 17.13 4.65 25.49
N THR A 517 17.91 3.71 26.02
CA THR A 517 18.49 2.61 25.23
C THR A 517 17.57 1.41 25.31
N LEU A 518 17.01 1.02 24.16
CA LEU A 518 16.10 -0.14 24.06
C LEU A 518 16.86 -1.43 23.79
N VAL A 519 17.94 -1.36 23.00
CA VAL A 519 18.80 -2.48 22.65
C VAL A 519 20.25 -2.08 22.82
N SER A 520 21.02 -2.96 23.43
CA SER A 520 22.48 -2.94 23.40
C SER A 520 22.94 -4.39 23.30
N SER A 521 23.38 -4.80 22.11
CA SER A 521 23.66 -6.19 21.80
C SER A 521 25.00 -6.32 21.10
N PRO A 522 25.79 -7.39 21.39
CA PRO A 522 26.94 -7.73 20.57
C PRO A 522 26.52 -8.01 19.13
N LEU A 523 27.28 -7.51 18.18
CA LEU A 523 27.13 -7.77 16.75
C LEU A 523 28.43 -8.34 16.22
N THR A 524 28.41 -9.58 15.75
CA THR A 524 29.53 -10.19 15.09
C THR A 524 29.30 -10.21 13.57
N VAL A 525 30.21 -9.61 12.82
CA VAL A 525 30.27 -9.70 11.37
C VAL A 525 31.28 -10.79 11.01
N GLY A 526 30.78 -11.90 10.48
CA GLY A 526 31.57 -13.04 10.07
C GLY A 526 32.29 -12.83 8.72
N ALA A 527 33.15 -13.77 8.35
CA ALA A 527 33.76 -13.78 7.03
C ALA A 527 32.68 -13.87 5.94
N PRO A 528 32.96 -13.34 4.74
CA PRO A 528 32.13 -13.68 3.58
C PRO A 528 32.06 -15.19 3.47
N ASP A 529 30.91 -15.76 3.25
CA ASP A 529 30.76 -17.21 3.11
C ASP A 529 31.44 -17.67 1.81
N THR A 530 32.69 -18.11 1.93
CA THR A 530 33.47 -18.61 0.81
C THR A 530 33.24 -20.11 0.56
N THR A 531 32.44 -20.77 1.40
CA THR A 531 32.20 -22.22 1.35
C THR A 531 30.89 -22.61 0.71
N SER A 532 30.04 -21.65 0.36
CA SER A 532 28.78 -21.90 -0.30
C SER A 532 28.98 -22.23 -1.78
N THR A 533 29.17 -23.49 -2.07
CA THR A 533 28.88 -24.01 -3.40
C THR A 533 27.36 -24.01 -3.60
N GLY A 534 26.79 -22.85 -3.88
CA GLY A 534 25.39 -22.73 -4.27
C GLY A 534 24.52 -21.72 -3.51
N GLY A 535 24.91 -20.45 -3.48
CA GLY A 535 23.95 -19.42 -3.13
C GLY A 535 24.48 -18.29 -2.25
N GLY A 536 25.12 -17.29 -2.83
CA GLY A 536 25.41 -16.02 -2.16
C GLY A 536 26.56 -15.23 -2.76
N ASN A 537 27.49 -15.90 -3.40
CA ASN A 537 28.61 -15.25 -4.11
C ASN A 537 28.75 -15.73 -5.56
N ASP A 538 27.81 -16.54 -6.05
CA ASP A 538 27.77 -16.90 -7.45
C ASP A 538 27.47 -15.67 -8.28
N THR A 539 28.47 -15.24 -9.01
CA THR A 539 28.28 -14.19 -10.01
C THR A 539 27.90 -14.85 -11.32
N TYR A 540 26.82 -14.35 -11.90
CA TYR A 540 26.33 -14.80 -13.18
C TYR A 540 26.66 -13.75 -14.23
N THR A 541 27.16 -14.23 -15.33
CA THR A 541 27.46 -13.39 -16.47
C THR A 541 26.24 -13.31 -17.36
N VAL A 542 25.72 -12.10 -17.51
CA VAL A 542 24.62 -11.79 -18.43
C VAL A 542 25.19 -11.10 -19.66
N THR A 543 24.90 -11.66 -20.82
CA THR A 543 25.28 -11.08 -22.09
C THR A 543 24.05 -10.46 -22.73
N PHE A 544 24.03 -9.14 -22.86
CA PHE A 544 23.02 -8.41 -23.59
C PHE A 544 23.41 -8.34 -25.06
N VAL A 545 22.57 -8.86 -25.94
CA VAL A 545 22.81 -8.94 -27.39
C VAL A 545 21.83 -8.05 -28.14
N ASN A 546 22.37 -7.14 -28.93
CA ASN A 546 21.61 -6.27 -29.80
C ASN A 546 22.18 -6.33 -31.23
N GLY A 547 21.69 -7.26 -32.03
CA GLY A 547 22.25 -7.57 -33.33
C GLY A 547 23.68 -8.09 -33.22
N SER A 548 24.67 -7.36 -33.74
CA SER A 548 26.10 -7.69 -33.62
C SER A 548 26.75 -7.08 -32.37
N GLU A 549 26.06 -6.20 -31.64
CA GLU A 549 26.58 -5.56 -30.43
C GLU A 549 26.31 -6.43 -29.20
N THR A 550 27.31 -6.56 -28.36
CA THR A 550 27.16 -7.30 -27.09
C THR A 550 27.69 -6.49 -25.92
N VAL A 551 26.94 -6.49 -24.83
CA VAL A 551 27.36 -5.93 -23.54
C VAL A 551 27.29 -7.02 -22.50
N THR A 552 28.41 -7.31 -21.86
CA THR A 552 28.46 -8.33 -20.79
C THR A 552 28.53 -7.65 -19.43
N ARG A 553 27.70 -8.10 -18.49
CA ARG A 553 27.70 -7.66 -17.10
C ARG A 553 27.69 -8.86 -16.17
N THR A 554 28.28 -8.68 -15.00
CA THR A 554 28.32 -9.70 -13.97
C THR A 554 27.42 -9.27 -12.82
N TYR A 555 26.54 -10.15 -12.38
CA TYR A 555 25.58 -9.94 -11.32
C TYR A 555 25.72 -11.01 -10.25
N LYS A 556 25.39 -10.66 -9.02
CA LYS A 556 25.28 -11.63 -7.93
C LYS A 556 23.90 -12.28 -7.93
N LEU A 557 23.82 -13.47 -7.36
CA LEU A 557 22.54 -14.13 -7.14
C LEU A 557 21.56 -13.22 -6.38
N GLY A 558 20.36 -13.05 -6.95
CA GLY A 558 19.30 -12.21 -6.36
C GLY A 558 19.40 -10.72 -6.65
N GLU A 559 20.45 -10.26 -7.34
CA GLU A 559 20.50 -8.88 -7.85
C GLU A 559 19.48 -8.67 -8.95
N THR A 560 19.02 -7.44 -9.08
CA THR A 560 18.23 -7.02 -10.24
C THR A 560 19.16 -6.65 -11.38
N TYR A 561 18.62 -6.65 -12.61
CA TYR A 561 19.41 -6.23 -13.78
C TYR A 561 19.84 -4.75 -13.71
N GLY A 562 19.16 -3.95 -12.86
CA GLY A 562 19.47 -2.54 -12.73
C GLY A 562 19.29 -1.79 -14.05
N GLN A 563 20.07 -0.74 -14.27
CA GLN A 563 19.99 0.03 -15.51
C GLN A 563 20.42 -0.85 -16.71
N LEU A 564 19.45 -1.20 -17.56
CA LEU A 564 19.69 -1.97 -18.78
C LEU A 564 20.53 -1.18 -19.81
N PRO A 565 21.25 -1.86 -20.74
CA PRO A 565 21.93 -1.18 -21.84
C PRO A 565 20.94 -0.33 -22.64
N ALA A 566 21.32 0.92 -22.92
CA ALA A 566 20.47 1.82 -23.69
C ALA A 566 20.46 1.38 -25.17
N VAL A 567 19.28 1.32 -25.76
CA VAL A 567 19.08 1.04 -27.18
C VAL A 567 18.35 2.23 -27.79
N THR A 568 18.95 2.82 -28.82
CA THR A 568 18.39 3.98 -29.53
C THR A 568 17.75 3.62 -30.87
N ALA A 569 17.82 2.36 -31.28
CA ALA A 569 17.24 1.87 -32.51
C ALA A 569 15.70 1.94 -32.48
N GLU A 570 15.13 2.42 -33.59
CA GLU A 570 13.66 2.48 -33.76
C GLU A 570 13.02 1.09 -33.63
N GLY A 571 11.85 1.00 -33.03
CA GLY A 571 11.12 -0.25 -32.85
C GLY A 571 11.59 -1.11 -31.68
N PHE A 572 12.55 -0.65 -30.88
CA PHE A 572 12.98 -1.41 -29.72
C PHE A 572 11.82 -1.67 -28.76
N LYS A 573 11.49 -2.94 -28.53
CA LYS A 573 10.42 -3.38 -27.61
C LYS A 573 10.90 -3.57 -26.18
N GLY A 574 12.16 -3.99 -26.01
CA GLY A 574 12.70 -4.32 -24.70
C GLY A 574 13.79 -5.37 -24.81
N TRP A 575 14.27 -5.79 -23.66
CA TRP A 575 15.24 -6.85 -23.50
C TRP A 575 14.52 -8.14 -23.06
N PHE A 576 14.80 -9.26 -23.74
CA PHE A 576 14.08 -10.54 -23.53
C PHE A 576 15.04 -11.71 -23.33
N LEU A 577 14.65 -12.63 -22.46
CA LEU A 577 15.26 -13.95 -22.36
C LEU A 577 14.91 -14.82 -23.56
N SER A 578 15.62 -15.93 -23.74
CA SER A 578 15.37 -16.88 -24.84
C SER A 578 13.99 -17.53 -24.81
N ASP A 579 13.32 -17.52 -23.66
CA ASP A 579 11.93 -18.02 -23.49
C ASP A 579 10.86 -16.95 -23.76
N GLY A 580 11.26 -15.74 -24.16
CA GLY A 580 10.39 -14.63 -24.45
C GLY A 580 10.00 -13.79 -23.22
N THR A 581 10.59 -14.04 -22.05
CA THR A 581 10.37 -13.21 -20.85
C THR A 581 11.03 -11.85 -21.01
N GLU A 582 10.27 -10.78 -20.82
CA GLU A 582 10.82 -9.42 -20.83
C GLU A 582 11.57 -9.11 -19.54
N ILE A 583 12.75 -8.50 -19.70
CA ILE A 583 13.64 -8.08 -18.62
C ILE A 583 13.52 -6.58 -18.42
N THR A 584 13.23 -6.18 -17.19
CA THR A 584 13.21 -4.78 -16.75
C THR A 584 14.36 -4.51 -15.77
N ALA A 585 14.59 -3.26 -15.44
CA ALA A 585 15.58 -2.88 -14.41
C ALA A 585 15.32 -3.56 -13.06
N ASN A 586 14.07 -3.90 -12.75
CA ASN A 586 13.66 -4.52 -11.48
C ASN A 586 13.57 -6.05 -11.56
N SER A 587 13.75 -6.65 -12.73
CA SER A 587 13.78 -8.10 -12.88
C SER A 587 14.97 -8.68 -12.16
N ILE A 588 14.78 -9.78 -11.43
CA ILE A 588 15.86 -10.50 -10.73
C ILE A 588 16.66 -11.31 -11.76
N VAL A 589 17.98 -11.25 -11.67
CA VAL A 589 18.88 -11.98 -12.56
C VAL A 589 18.76 -13.49 -12.30
N ALA A 590 18.60 -14.27 -13.37
CA ALA A 590 18.54 -15.72 -13.27
C ALA A 590 19.86 -16.30 -12.70
N ALA A 591 19.73 -17.37 -11.91
CA ALA A 591 20.85 -18.02 -11.23
C ALA A 591 21.73 -18.88 -12.20
N GLU A 592 22.00 -18.36 -13.38
CA GLU A 592 22.86 -18.99 -14.39
C GLU A 592 23.40 -17.93 -15.38
N ASN A 593 24.55 -18.25 -16.02
CA ASN A 593 25.02 -17.44 -17.13
C ASN A 593 24.00 -17.51 -18.27
N HIS A 594 23.56 -16.39 -18.77
CA HIS A 594 22.52 -16.34 -19.80
C HIS A 594 22.66 -15.15 -20.72
N THR A 595 21.90 -15.20 -21.80
CA THR A 595 21.84 -14.14 -22.80
C THR A 595 20.48 -13.49 -22.75
N VAL A 596 20.48 -12.16 -22.81
CA VAL A 596 19.30 -11.32 -22.95
C VAL A 596 19.38 -10.62 -24.29
N THR A 597 18.35 -10.76 -25.11
CA THR A 597 18.36 -10.27 -26.50
C THR A 597 17.41 -9.10 -26.65
N ALA A 598 17.86 -8.05 -27.33
CA ALA A 598 17.02 -6.95 -27.74
C ALA A 598 15.99 -7.44 -28.75
N GLN A 599 14.72 -7.18 -28.49
CA GLN A 599 13.66 -7.48 -29.45
C GLN A 599 13.07 -6.19 -30.03
N TYR A 600 12.65 -6.29 -31.27
CA TYR A 600 12.08 -5.21 -32.04
C TYR A 600 10.70 -5.59 -32.54
N GLY A 601 9.78 -4.63 -32.53
CA GLY A 601 8.47 -4.78 -33.16
C GLY A 601 8.51 -4.32 -34.60
N ASP A 602 7.56 -4.82 -35.37
CA ASP A 602 7.28 -4.27 -36.70
C ASP A 602 6.95 -2.78 -36.54
N LEU A 603 7.56 -1.99 -37.43
CA LEU A 603 7.38 -0.54 -37.42
C LEU A 603 6.30 -0.19 -38.43
N HIS A 604 5.28 0.48 -37.96
CA HIS A 604 4.21 1.03 -38.80
C HIS A 604 4.27 2.52 -38.83
N THR A 605 3.90 3.10 -39.99
CA THR A 605 3.95 4.54 -40.21
C THR A 605 2.72 5.21 -39.61
N VAL A 606 2.93 6.19 -38.71
CA VAL A 606 1.89 7.09 -38.24
C VAL A 606 2.06 8.44 -38.92
N THR A 607 1.03 8.88 -39.65
CA THR A 607 1.08 10.13 -40.43
C THR A 607 -0.03 11.08 -39.98
N PHE A 608 0.29 12.36 -39.83
CA PHE A 608 -0.67 13.43 -39.55
C PHE A 608 -0.75 14.36 -40.75
N LEU A 609 -1.95 14.54 -41.31
CA LEU A 609 -2.21 15.37 -42.45
C LEU A 609 -3.12 16.56 -42.10
N ALA A 610 -2.82 17.74 -42.61
CA ALA A 610 -3.76 18.85 -42.59
C ALA A 610 -3.97 19.38 -44.01
N ASP A 611 -5.21 19.45 -44.46
CA ASP A 611 -5.60 19.84 -45.84
C ASP A 611 -4.80 19.07 -46.92
N GLY A 612 -4.54 17.77 -46.66
CA GLY A 612 -3.77 16.92 -47.57
C GLY A 612 -2.25 17.04 -47.48
N ALA A 613 -1.74 17.98 -46.73
CA ALA A 613 -0.30 18.14 -46.53
C ALA A 613 0.17 17.37 -45.28
N THR A 614 1.29 16.65 -45.39
CA THR A 614 1.89 15.95 -44.25
C THR A 614 2.52 16.95 -43.29
N LEU A 615 2.04 16.97 -42.05
CA LEU A 615 2.62 17.77 -40.98
C LEU A 615 3.64 16.97 -40.16
N SER A 616 3.40 15.68 -39.98
CA SER A 616 4.29 14.78 -39.27
C SER A 616 4.12 13.38 -39.81
N THR A 617 5.23 12.66 -39.89
CA THR A 617 5.24 11.22 -40.13
C THR A 617 6.34 10.58 -39.30
N GLY A 618 6.09 9.42 -38.71
CA GLY A 618 7.06 8.69 -37.91
C GLY A 618 6.73 7.22 -37.93
N LYS A 619 7.72 6.38 -37.68
CA LYS A 619 7.54 4.94 -37.52
C LYS A 619 7.41 4.61 -36.03
N LEU A 620 6.41 3.86 -35.64
CA LEU A 620 6.14 3.43 -34.28
C LEU A 620 5.93 1.93 -34.25
N ALA A 621 6.44 1.27 -33.22
CA ALA A 621 6.07 -0.09 -32.88
C ALA A 621 4.73 -0.11 -32.13
N GLU A 622 4.06 -1.25 -32.12
CA GLU A 622 2.88 -1.47 -31.27
C GLU A 622 3.22 -1.18 -29.79
N GLY A 623 2.33 -0.49 -29.09
CA GLY A 623 2.52 -0.05 -27.70
C GLY A 623 3.27 1.28 -27.54
N SER A 624 3.85 1.83 -28.60
CA SER A 624 4.54 3.12 -28.55
C SER A 624 3.57 4.29 -28.42
N LEU A 625 3.96 5.32 -27.66
CA LEU A 625 3.17 6.55 -27.51
C LEU A 625 3.14 7.32 -28.84
N ILE A 626 1.95 7.67 -29.29
CA ILE A 626 1.77 8.54 -30.45
C ILE A 626 1.87 10.00 -30.00
N THR A 627 2.79 10.76 -30.61
CA THR A 627 2.91 12.18 -30.37
C THR A 627 2.30 12.96 -31.56
N ALA A 628 1.18 13.62 -31.30
CA ALA A 628 0.57 14.48 -32.31
C ALA A 628 1.42 15.74 -32.55
N PRO A 629 1.50 16.26 -33.81
CA PRO A 629 2.15 17.53 -34.09
C PRO A 629 1.39 18.70 -33.47
N ALA A 630 2.00 19.89 -33.52
CA ALA A 630 1.34 21.14 -33.14
C ALA A 630 0.00 21.32 -33.88
N THR A 631 -0.97 21.91 -33.20
CA THR A 631 -2.30 22.21 -33.76
C THR A 631 -2.19 22.97 -35.06
N PRO A 632 -2.69 22.43 -36.18
CA PRO A 632 -2.61 23.11 -37.47
C PRO A 632 -3.57 24.30 -37.53
N ILE A 633 -3.12 25.35 -38.21
CA ILE A 633 -3.94 26.54 -38.43
C ILE A 633 -4.41 26.50 -39.88
N LYS A 634 -5.72 26.56 -40.07
CA LYS A 634 -6.32 26.75 -41.40
C LYS A 634 -6.74 28.21 -41.54
N PRO A 635 -6.17 28.97 -42.51
CA PRO A 635 -6.55 30.35 -42.71
C PRO A 635 -8.03 30.49 -43.05
N ALA A 636 -8.65 31.56 -42.57
CA ALA A 636 -9.98 31.94 -42.98
C ALA A 636 -10.05 32.24 -44.48
N ASP A 637 -11.12 31.87 -45.14
CA ASP A 637 -11.40 32.30 -46.51
C ASP A 637 -12.51 33.37 -46.53
N SER A 638 -12.96 33.76 -47.71
CA SER A 638 -13.99 34.79 -47.83
C SER A 638 -15.34 34.43 -47.23
N SER A 639 -15.58 33.15 -46.96
CA SER A 639 -16.86 32.59 -46.48
C SER A 639 -16.82 32.05 -45.07
N TYR A 640 -15.67 31.58 -44.61
CA TYR A 640 -15.56 30.85 -43.36
C TYR A 640 -14.26 31.14 -42.58
N ILE A 641 -14.39 31.10 -41.27
CA ILE A 641 -13.32 30.97 -40.29
C ILE A 641 -13.23 29.52 -39.88
N TYR A 642 -12.03 28.97 -39.78
CA TYR A 642 -11.81 27.56 -39.45
C TYR A 642 -11.17 27.42 -38.08
N SER A 643 -11.71 26.51 -37.28
CA SER A 643 -11.16 26.16 -35.98
C SER A 643 -10.83 24.66 -35.98
N PHE A 644 -9.65 24.31 -35.50
CA PHE A 644 -9.23 22.91 -35.41
C PHE A 644 -10.08 22.17 -34.41
N ALA A 645 -10.71 21.05 -34.81
CA ALA A 645 -11.58 20.23 -33.96
C ALA A 645 -10.89 18.97 -33.42
N GLY A 646 -9.79 18.54 -34.07
CA GLY A 646 -9.05 17.35 -33.64
C GLY A 646 -8.44 16.60 -34.84
N TRP A 647 -7.70 15.57 -34.52
CA TRP A 647 -7.15 14.61 -35.45
C TRP A 647 -8.09 13.40 -35.56
N GLN A 648 -8.44 12.96 -36.74
CA GLN A 648 -9.37 11.87 -37.01
C GLN A 648 -8.76 10.85 -37.96
N ASP A 649 -8.90 9.56 -37.64
CA ASP A 649 -8.46 8.49 -38.54
C ASP A 649 -9.51 8.17 -39.64
N ALA A 650 -9.19 7.21 -40.52
CA ALA A 650 -10.06 6.82 -41.61
C ALA A 650 -11.39 6.17 -41.15
N SER A 651 -11.48 5.71 -39.93
CA SER A 651 -12.71 5.15 -39.35
C SER A 651 -13.63 6.23 -38.77
N GLY A 652 -13.16 7.46 -38.66
CA GLY A 652 -13.86 8.56 -38.03
C GLY A 652 -13.57 8.70 -36.51
N ALA A 653 -12.67 7.90 -35.95
CA ALA A 653 -12.28 8.01 -34.56
C ALA A 653 -11.30 9.16 -34.34
N TYR A 654 -11.55 9.94 -33.28
CA TYR A 654 -10.67 11.03 -32.91
C TYR A 654 -9.46 10.52 -32.11
N PHE A 655 -8.29 11.05 -32.42
CA PHE A 655 -7.06 10.82 -31.66
C PHE A 655 -7.19 11.38 -30.25
N ALA A 656 -6.95 10.53 -29.25
CA ALA A 656 -6.89 10.93 -27.86
C ALA A 656 -5.45 11.28 -27.45
N PRO A 657 -5.18 12.44 -26.82
CA PRO A 657 -3.87 12.73 -26.26
C PRO A 657 -3.39 11.64 -25.31
N GLY A 658 -2.16 11.15 -25.51
CA GLY A 658 -1.63 10.03 -24.73
C GLY A 658 -2.00 8.65 -25.25
N ALA A 659 -2.64 8.55 -26.42
CA ALA A 659 -2.91 7.27 -27.06
C ALA A 659 -1.61 6.55 -27.44
N THR A 660 -1.60 5.23 -27.25
CA THR A 660 -0.54 4.34 -27.74
C THR A 660 -0.94 3.75 -29.09
N PHE A 661 0.06 3.50 -29.93
CA PHE A 661 -0.16 2.82 -31.20
C PHE A 661 -0.48 1.35 -30.97
N MET A 662 -1.68 0.93 -31.30
CA MET A 662 -2.18 -0.44 -31.07
C MET A 662 -2.49 -1.15 -32.40
N GLY A 663 -1.99 -0.64 -33.52
CA GLY A 663 -2.29 -1.16 -34.84
C GLY A 663 -1.22 -2.08 -35.41
N SER A 664 -1.63 -3.01 -36.27
CA SER A 664 -0.76 -3.90 -37.05
C SER A 664 -0.55 -3.38 -38.49
N SER A 665 -0.85 -2.09 -38.76
CA SER A 665 -0.74 -1.45 -40.07
C SER A 665 -0.55 0.06 -39.92
N ASP A 666 -0.06 0.69 -41.00
CA ASP A 666 0.09 2.12 -41.04
C ASP A 666 -1.23 2.85 -40.76
N ILE A 667 -1.17 3.99 -40.07
CA ILE A 667 -2.33 4.78 -39.72
C ILE A 667 -2.12 6.24 -40.11
N THR A 668 -3.18 6.86 -40.62
CA THR A 668 -3.17 8.27 -40.97
C THR A 668 -4.27 9.01 -40.22
N TYR A 669 -3.90 10.08 -39.57
CA TYR A 669 -4.81 11.01 -38.92
C TYR A 669 -4.94 12.28 -39.75
N ASN A 670 -6.17 12.69 -40.04
CA ASN A 670 -6.47 13.92 -40.77
C ASN A 670 -6.93 15.02 -39.82
N ALA A 671 -6.47 16.23 -39.97
CA ALA A 671 -6.97 17.36 -39.23
C ALA A 671 -8.42 17.67 -39.64
N VAL A 672 -9.30 17.71 -38.65
CA VAL A 672 -10.69 18.12 -38.85
C VAL A 672 -10.84 19.56 -38.37
N PHE A 673 -11.51 20.37 -39.19
CA PHE A 673 -11.81 21.76 -38.87
C PHE A 673 -13.32 21.98 -38.84
N THR A 674 -13.78 22.65 -37.81
CA THR A 674 -15.12 23.27 -37.80
C THR A 674 -15.05 24.59 -38.54
N LYS A 675 -16.11 24.91 -39.27
CA LYS A 675 -16.20 26.17 -40.01
C LYS A 675 -17.35 27.04 -39.47
N THR A 676 -17.05 28.35 -39.26
CA THR A 676 -18.02 29.35 -38.88
C THR A 676 -18.09 30.37 -39.99
N ALA A 677 -19.30 30.80 -40.37
CA ALA A 677 -19.49 31.77 -41.45
C ALA A 677 -18.75 33.08 -41.13
N ASN A 678 -17.96 33.55 -42.12
CA ASN A 678 -17.28 34.81 -42.03
C ASN A 678 -18.30 35.91 -42.33
N SER A 679 -18.90 36.50 -41.31
CA SER A 679 -19.84 37.62 -41.46
C SER A 679 -19.04 38.87 -41.82
N GLY A 680 -18.77 39.07 -43.09
CA GLY A 680 -18.19 40.27 -43.62
C GLY A 680 -19.06 41.48 -43.28
N GLY A 681 -18.44 42.46 -42.61
CA GLY A 681 -19.05 43.65 -42.11
C GLY A 681 -19.70 44.48 -43.16
N GLY A 682 -20.98 44.76 -43.02
CA GLY A 682 -21.74 45.85 -43.65
C GLY A 682 -22.40 46.65 -42.56
N GLY A 683 -21.97 47.91 -42.42
CA GLY A 683 -22.38 48.82 -41.39
C GLY A 683 -23.84 49.26 -41.44
N GLY A 684 -24.36 49.63 -40.31
CA GLY A 684 -25.58 50.45 -40.19
C GLY A 684 -26.41 50.27 -38.94
N GLY A 685 -26.17 51.13 -37.97
CA GLY A 685 -27.06 51.87 -37.12
C GLY A 685 -28.22 51.19 -36.40
N GLY A 686 -28.25 51.32 -35.08
CA GLY A 686 -29.44 51.70 -34.32
C GLY A 686 -30.14 50.68 -33.46
N GLY A 687 -30.01 50.88 -32.15
CA GLY A 687 -31.16 50.85 -31.26
C GLY A 687 -31.48 49.56 -30.51
N GLY A 688 -31.16 49.54 -29.25
CA GLY A 688 -32.13 49.24 -28.20
C GLY A 688 -32.51 47.79 -27.88
N GLY A 689 -32.24 47.37 -26.68
CA GLY A 689 -33.15 46.56 -25.92
C GLY A 689 -32.76 45.13 -25.62
N GLY A 690 -32.35 44.89 -24.42
CA GLY A 690 -32.60 43.84 -23.48
C GLY A 690 -32.77 42.41 -23.91
N GLY A 691 -32.10 41.54 -23.23
CA GLY A 691 -32.51 40.16 -23.17
C GLY A 691 -31.41 39.12 -23.08
N THR A 692 -31.21 38.66 -21.91
CA THR A 692 -30.63 37.35 -21.45
C THR A 692 -30.44 36.32 -22.54
N GLY A 693 -29.26 35.67 -22.47
CA GLY A 693 -29.15 34.27 -22.85
C GLY A 693 -27.89 33.86 -23.62
N GLY A 694 -26.94 33.27 -22.93
CA GLY A 694 -26.31 32.05 -23.31
C GLY A 694 -25.32 32.00 -24.47
N GLY A 695 -24.08 31.80 -24.13
CA GLY A 695 -23.23 30.79 -24.75
C GLY A 695 -22.34 31.24 -25.88
N GLY A 696 -21.04 31.03 -25.69
CA GLY A 696 -20.09 30.70 -26.73
C GLY A 696 -18.85 31.57 -26.83
N GLY A 697 -17.82 31.17 -26.13
CA GLY A 697 -16.43 31.09 -26.46
C GLY A 697 -15.80 32.05 -27.48
N GLY A 698 -15.36 33.15 -26.99
CA GLY A 698 -14.30 33.92 -27.60
C GLY A 698 -13.54 34.54 -26.46
N GLY A 699 -12.23 34.25 -26.33
CA GLY A 699 -11.43 34.58 -25.18
C GLY A 699 -11.34 36.06 -24.87
N SER A 700 -12.34 36.64 -24.25
CA SER A 700 -12.22 37.89 -23.52
C SER A 700 -11.70 37.55 -22.14
N VAL A 701 -10.62 38.23 -21.73
CA VAL A 701 -10.13 38.15 -20.37
C VAL A 701 -11.28 38.56 -19.43
N PRO A 702 -11.61 37.79 -18.41
CA PRO A 702 -12.71 38.11 -17.50
C PRO A 702 -12.49 39.45 -16.79
N GLU A 703 -13.56 40.18 -16.55
CA GLU A 703 -13.53 41.36 -15.70
C GLU A 703 -13.42 41.00 -14.22
N PRO A 704 -12.73 41.82 -13.41
CA PRO A 704 -12.56 41.56 -12.00
C PRO A 704 -13.90 41.50 -11.26
N SER A 705 -14.05 40.51 -10.40
CA SER A 705 -15.15 40.40 -9.44
C SER A 705 -14.61 40.68 -8.03
N GLY A 706 -14.85 41.88 -7.53
CA GLY A 706 -14.31 42.32 -6.24
C GLY A 706 -12.77 42.33 -6.22
N SER A 707 -12.16 41.60 -5.27
CA SER A 707 -10.70 41.51 -5.12
C SER A 707 -10.05 40.45 -5.99
N TYR A 708 -10.85 39.72 -6.79
CA TYR A 708 -10.38 38.58 -7.57
C TYR A 708 -10.65 38.71 -9.07
N LEU A 709 -9.75 38.20 -9.88
CA LEU A 709 -9.94 37.93 -11.28
C LEU A 709 -10.25 36.43 -11.42
N THR A 710 -11.53 36.10 -11.59
CA THR A 710 -12.08 34.74 -11.69
C THR A 710 -12.39 34.36 -13.13
N GLY A 711 -12.74 33.08 -13.38
CA GLY A 711 -13.05 32.60 -14.74
C GLY A 711 -11.82 32.37 -15.61
N ILE A 712 -10.64 32.32 -15.01
CA ILE A 712 -9.40 31.95 -15.67
C ILE A 712 -9.32 30.44 -15.77
N ALA A 713 -9.24 29.92 -16.99
CA ALA A 713 -9.09 28.48 -17.24
C ALA A 713 -7.69 27.98 -16.84
N PRO A 714 -7.56 26.73 -16.36
CA PRO A 714 -6.27 26.12 -16.15
C PRO A 714 -5.41 26.16 -17.41
N ARG A 715 -4.10 26.37 -17.23
CA ARG A 715 -3.09 26.50 -18.29
C ARG A 715 -3.23 27.76 -19.14
N THR A 716 -3.99 28.77 -18.76
CA THR A 716 -4.01 30.06 -19.40
C THR A 716 -2.62 30.69 -19.36
N SER A 717 -2.12 31.17 -20.51
CA SER A 717 -0.81 31.81 -20.59
C SER A 717 -0.85 33.24 -20.03
N VAL A 718 0.27 33.70 -19.50
CA VAL A 718 0.48 35.09 -19.07
C VAL A 718 0.23 36.05 -20.23
N ASP A 719 0.65 35.67 -21.45
CA ASP A 719 0.46 36.48 -22.67
C ASP A 719 -1.04 36.75 -22.93
N THR A 720 -1.93 35.84 -22.59
CA THR A 720 -3.39 36.03 -22.74
C THR A 720 -3.87 37.19 -21.87
N LEU A 721 -3.40 37.27 -20.63
CA LEU A 721 -3.77 38.36 -19.72
C LEU A 721 -3.12 39.68 -20.13
N ILE A 722 -1.87 39.65 -20.65
CA ILE A 722 -1.18 40.81 -21.17
C ILE A 722 -1.91 41.37 -22.40
N ALA A 723 -2.36 40.51 -23.31
CA ALA A 723 -3.18 40.90 -24.46
C ALA A 723 -4.52 41.50 -24.07
N GLY A 724 -5.06 41.11 -22.91
CA GLY A 724 -6.24 41.68 -22.25
C GLY A 724 -5.99 42.96 -21.47
N GLY A 725 -4.78 43.55 -21.55
CA GLY A 725 -4.44 44.82 -20.89
C GLY A 725 -3.99 44.71 -19.43
N TYR A 726 -3.68 43.50 -18.93
CA TYR A 726 -3.17 43.30 -17.61
C TYR A 726 -1.65 43.18 -17.56
N THR A 727 -1.06 43.67 -16.49
CA THR A 727 0.31 43.33 -16.09
C THR A 727 0.23 42.28 -14.98
N VAL A 728 0.96 41.16 -15.13
CA VAL A 728 0.89 40.04 -14.21
C VAL A 728 2.12 39.99 -13.32
N TYR A 729 1.91 39.68 -12.02
CA TYR A 729 2.97 39.57 -11.02
C TYR A 729 2.87 38.26 -10.25
N SER A 730 4.03 37.66 -9.94
CA SER A 730 4.16 36.59 -8.96
C SER A 730 4.89 37.17 -7.75
N GLY A 731 4.14 37.40 -6.68
CA GLY A 731 4.62 38.23 -5.57
C GLY A 731 4.91 39.64 -6.01
N SER A 732 6.17 40.14 -5.85
CA SER A 732 6.60 41.44 -6.33
C SER A 732 7.27 41.43 -7.73
N THR A 733 7.40 40.25 -8.34
CA THR A 733 8.12 40.10 -9.62
C THR A 733 7.12 40.10 -10.76
N GLN A 734 7.33 41.00 -11.76
CA GLN A 734 6.55 41.01 -12.98
C GLN A 734 6.85 39.77 -13.82
N VAL A 735 5.79 39.11 -14.29
CA VAL A 735 5.87 37.90 -15.12
C VAL A 735 5.39 38.25 -16.52
N THR A 736 6.21 37.95 -17.53
CA THR A 736 5.93 38.29 -18.93
C THR A 736 5.70 37.08 -19.82
N SER A 737 5.86 35.86 -19.26
CA SER A 737 5.63 34.61 -20.00
C SER A 737 5.33 33.48 -19.02
N GLY A 738 4.80 32.34 -19.50
CA GLY A 738 4.49 31.17 -18.68
C GLY A 738 2.99 30.99 -18.46
N ILE A 739 2.63 30.23 -17.46
CA ILE A 739 1.23 29.89 -17.11
C ILE A 739 0.79 30.72 -15.89
N VAL A 740 -0.43 31.20 -15.94
CA VAL A 740 -1.05 31.95 -14.84
C VAL A 740 -1.50 31.00 -13.75
N GLY A 741 -1.12 31.28 -12.50
CA GLY A 741 -1.51 30.48 -11.32
C GLY A 741 -2.34 31.27 -10.32
N THR A 742 -3.13 30.55 -9.54
CA THR A 742 -3.90 31.10 -8.41
C THR A 742 -2.96 31.76 -7.40
N GLY A 743 -3.31 32.97 -6.97
CA GLY A 743 -2.49 33.76 -6.07
C GLY A 743 -1.53 34.73 -6.75
N MET A 744 -1.35 34.66 -8.05
CA MET A 744 -0.69 35.74 -8.83
C MET A 744 -1.56 36.99 -8.81
N THR A 745 -0.98 38.13 -9.12
CA THR A 745 -1.68 39.42 -9.14
C THR A 745 -1.73 39.95 -10.59
N ALA A 746 -2.89 40.43 -11.00
CA ALA A 746 -3.08 41.15 -12.25
C ALA A 746 -3.40 42.60 -11.96
N THR A 747 -2.73 43.54 -12.69
CA THR A 747 -2.99 44.97 -12.58
C THR A 747 -3.38 45.53 -13.97
N ASN A 748 -4.42 46.34 -13.97
CA ASN A 748 -4.93 47.03 -15.15
C ASN A 748 -4.99 48.54 -14.81
N GLY A 749 -3.86 49.24 -14.87
CA GLY A 749 -3.70 50.65 -14.63
C GLY A 749 -4.04 51.16 -13.22
N ALA A 750 -5.27 51.00 -12.74
CA ALA A 750 -5.75 51.56 -11.47
C ALA A 750 -6.14 50.51 -10.42
N ALA A 751 -6.42 49.27 -10.81
CA ALA A 751 -6.84 48.19 -9.93
C ALA A 751 -5.84 47.04 -9.91
N SER A 752 -5.57 46.51 -8.72
CA SER A 752 -4.78 45.30 -8.53
C SER A 752 -5.69 44.21 -7.96
N VAL A 753 -5.77 43.08 -8.63
CA VAL A 753 -6.64 41.95 -8.24
C VAL A 753 -5.87 40.64 -8.19
N THR A 754 -6.24 39.73 -7.29
CA THR A 754 -5.62 38.43 -7.19
C THR A 754 -6.27 37.47 -8.18
N ILE A 755 -5.48 36.75 -8.94
CA ILE A 755 -5.92 35.78 -9.93
C ILE A 755 -6.40 34.51 -9.23
N VAL A 756 -7.54 33.99 -9.71
CA VAL A 756 -8.12 32.72 -9.30
C VAL A 756 -8.30 31.84 -10.52
N VAL A 757 -7.55 30.76 -10.60
CA VAL A 757 -7.69 29.70 -11.61
C VAL A 757 -8.50 28.58 -10.97
N THR A 758 -9.69 28.32 -11.49
CA THR A 758 -10.60 27.32 -10.90
C THR A 758 -9.95 25.94 -10.84
N GLY A 759 -9.92 25.34 -9.67
CA GLY A 759 -9.31 24.04 -9.39
C GLY A 759 -7.81 24.07 -9.11
N ASP A 760 -7.09 25.17 -9.38
CA ASP A 760 -5.67 25.32 -9.07
C ASP A 760 -5.51 25.86 -7.63
N VAL A 761 -5.51 24.96 -6.67
CA VAL A 761 -5.27 25.31 -5.26
C VAL A 761 -3.79 25.17 -4.87
N SER A 762 -2.95 24.76 -5.78
CA SER A 762 -1.50 24.73 -5.62
C SER A 762 -0.81 26.03 -6.02
N GLY A 763 -1.41 26.78 -6.96
CA GLY A 763 -0.89 28.04 -7.50
C GLY A 763 0.03 27.85 -8.71
N ASP A 764 0.09 26.65 -9.29
CA ASP A 764 0.96 26.35 -10.44
C ASP A 764 0.29 26.54 -11.81
N GLY A 765 -0.98 26.97 -11.82
CA GLY A 765 -1.78 27.22 -13.03
C GLY A 765 -2.31 25.97 -13.71
N LYS A 766 -2.23 24.83 -13.09
CA LYS A 766 -2.71 23.55 -13.61
C LYS A 766 -3.64 22.91 -12.58
N ILE A 767 -4.42 21.92 -13.02
CA ILE A 767 -5.12 21.03 -12.10
C ILE A 767 -4.43 19.68 -12.16
N THR A 768 -3.79 19.32 -11.05
CA THR A 768 -2.97 18.12 -10.91
C THR A 768 -3.39 17.37 -9.65
N ILE A 769 -2.78 16.22 -9.42
CA ILE A 769 -3.00 15.46 -8.18
C ILE A 769 -2.64 16.28 -6.92
N THR A 770 -1.71 17.23 -7.04
CA THR A 770 -1.32 18.14 -5.94
C THR A 770 -2.52 18.97 -5.48
N ASP A 771 -3.36 19.44 -6.42
CA ASP A 771 -4.55 20.22 -6.12
C ASP A 771 -5.63 19.36 -5.47
N VAL A 772 -5.81 18.15 -5.96
CA VAL A 772 -6.75 17.18 -5.36
C VAL A 772 -6.39 16.91 -3.90
N VAL A 773 -5.11 16.68 -3.60
CA VAL A 773 -4.63 16.42 -2.22
C VAL A 773 -4.81 17.64 -1.33
N LYS A 774 -4.52 18.86 -1.81
CA LYS A 774 -4.73 20.11 -1.06
C LYS A 774 -6.22 20.36 -0.80
N LEU A 775 -7.08 20.15 -1.79
CA LEU A 775 -8.53 20.23 -1.65
C LEU A 775 -9.05 19.23 -0.61
N GLN A 776 -8.63 17.97 -0.68
CA GLN A 776 -9.00 16.96 0.29
C GLN A 776 -8.57 17.32 1.71
N SER A 777 -7.33 17.80 1.85
CA SER A 777 -6.79 18.26 3.14
C SER A 777 -7.62 19.43 3.72
N SER A 778 -8.11 20.32 2.86
CA SER A 778 -8.99 21.42 3.25
C SER A 778 -10.37 20.93 3.70
N VAL A 779 -10.97 20.00 2.97
CA VAL A 779 -12.31 19.45 3.27
C VAL A 779 -12.28 18.62 4.56
N THR A 780 -11.20 17.89 4.83
CA THR A 780 -11.02 17.12 6.08
C THR A 780 -10.62 17.99 7.28
N GLY A 781 -10.36 19.29 7.05
CA GLY A 781 -10.01 20.25 8.11
C GLY A 781 -8.55 20.24 8.54
N ALA A 782 -7.69 19.43 7.89
CA ALA A 782 -6.27 19.34 8.22
C ALA A 782 -5.48 20.60 7.81
N ASN A 783 -5.82 21.19 6.62
CA ASN A 783 -5.21 22.43 6.14
C ASN A 783 -6.25 23.26 5.38
N ARG A 784 -6.91 24.18 6.09
CA ARG A 784 -8.00 24.99 5.52
C ARG A 784 -7.45 26.00 4.51
N LEU A 785 -7.96 25.95 3.28
CA LEU A 785 -7.68 26.95 2.26
C LEU A 785 -8.36 28.27 2.58
N SER A 786 -7.75 29.38 2.20
CA SER A 786 -8.28 30.73 2.42
C SER A 786 -7.99 31.64 1.23
N GLY A 787 -8.68 32.79 1.14
CA GLY A 787 -8.48 33.79 0.09
C GLY A 787 -8.69 33.21 -1.32
N ALA A 788 -7.82 33.56 -2.25
CA ALA A 788 -7.88 33.11 -3.63
C ALA A 788 -7.88 31.56 -3.80
N TYR A 789 -7.15 30.86 -2.94
CA TYR A 789 -7.10 29.40 -2.96
C TYR A 789 -8.41 28.75 -2.51
N ALA A 790 -9.15 29.38 -1.58
CA ALA A 790 -10.47 28.90 -1.21
C ALA A 790 -11.50 29.16 -2.34
N ALA A 791 -11.36 30.29 -3.05
CA ALA A 791 -12.17 30.57 -4.23
C ALA A 791 -11.86 29.62 -5.39
N ALA A 792 -10.59 29.26 -5.61
CA ALA A 792 -10.19 28.27 -6.61
C ALA A 792 -10.69 26.85 -6.28
N ALA A 793 -10.90 26.56 -5.00
CA ALA A 793 -11.30 25.25 -4.49
C ALA A 793 -12.78 24.92 -4.75
N ASP A 794 -13.65 25.93 -4.95
CA ASP A 794 -15.06 25.75 -5.29
C ASP A 794 -15.18 25.54 -6.82
N ILE A 795 -15.00 24.28 -7.21
CA ILE A 795 -14.94 23.92 -8.64
C ILE A 795 -16.34 23.89 -9.27
N ASN A 796 -17.37 23.61 -8.47
CA ASN A 796 -18.75 23.55 -8.93
C ASN A 796 -19.49 24.90 -8.85
N GLY A 797 -18.88 25.91 -8.21
CA GLY A 797 -19.43 27.25 -8.10
C GLY A 797 -20.64 27.35 -7.14
N ASP A 798 -20.80 26.42 -6.17
CA ASP A 798 -21.91 26.40 -5.23
C ASP A 798 -21.66 27.23 -3.95
N GLY A 799 -20.51 27.88 -3.86
CA GLY A 799 -20.08 28.71 -2.74
C GLY A 799 -19.53 27.91 -1.55
N LYS A 800 -19.27 26.61 -1.71
CA LYS A 800 -18.77 25.74 -0.65
C LYS A 800 -17.65 24.84 -1.18
N VAL A 801 -16.63 24.62 -0.36
CA VAL A 801 -15.56 23.64 -0.65
C VAL A 801 -15.92 22.34 0.06
N THR A 802 -16.31 21.33 -0.72
CA THR A 802 -16.82 20.04 -0.22
C THR A 802 -16.11 18.87 -0.93
N ILE A 803 -16.47 17.64 -0.55
CA ILE A 803 -15.97 16.43 -1.22
C ILE A 803 -16.38 16.40 -2.71
N THR A 804 -17.45 17.11 -3.10
CA THR A 804 -17.87 17.22 -4.50
C THR A 804 -16.81 17.91 -5.34
N ASP A 805 -16.16 18.94 -4.81
CA ASP A 805 -15.08 19.66 -5.51
C ASP A 805 -13.82 18.81 -5.62
N VAL A 806 -13.50 18.04 -4.58
CA VAL A 806 -12.39 17.07 -4.63
C VAL A 806 -12.62 16.05 -5.74
N VAL A 807 -13.83 15.51 -5.86
CA VAL A 807 -14.19 14.55 -6.91
C VAL A 807 -14.10 15.19 -8.29
N GLN A 808 -14.56 16.45 -8.42
CA GLN A 808 -14.46 17.17 -9.71
C GLN A 808 -13.02 17.47 -10.09
N ALA A 809 -12.17 17.90 -9.14
CA ALA A 809 -10.74 18.08 -9.38
C ALA A 809 -10.09 16.77 -9.86
N ALA A 810 -10.40 15.64 -9.19
CA ALA A 810 -9.89 14.34 -9.58
C ALA A 810 -10.35 13.92 -10.99
N GLN A 811 -11.62 14.13 -11.35
CA GLN A 811 -12.15 13.87 -12.69
C GLN A 811 -11.45 14.70 -13.76
N ILE A 812 -11.10 15.96 -13.45
CA ILE A 812 -10.37 16.85 -14.37
C ILE A 812 -8.94 16.35 -14.55
N THR A 813 -8.26 15.93 -13.49
CA THR A 813 -6.88 15.43 -13.57
C THR A 813 -6.74 14.19 -14.45
N VAL A 814 -7.78 13.35 -14.51
CA VAL A 814 -7.79 12.14 -15.36
C VAL A 814 -8.53 12.33 -16.69
N GLY A 815 -8.88 13.58 -17.04
CA GLY A 815 -9.51 13.92 -18.31
C GLY A 815 -10.98 13.49 -18.46
N GLN A 816 -11.65 13.11 -17.39
CA GLN A 816 -13.06 12.73 -17.40
C GLN A 816 -14.02 13.93 -17.30
N ARG A 817 -13.49 15.09 -17.04
CA ARG A 817 -14.23 16.35 -16.96
C ARG A 817 -13.36 17.50 -17.43
N THR A 818 -13.98 18.48 -18.09
CA THR A 818 -13.36 19.77 -18.39
C THR A 818 -13.96 20.87 -17.51
N ILE A 819 -13.18 21.89 -17.18
CA ILE A 819 -13.73 23.15 -16.65
C ILE A 819 -14.26 23.94 -17.83
N ASN A 820 -15.51 24.30 -17.78
CA ASN A 820 -16.12 25.20 -18.75
C ASN A 820 -15.85 26.65 -18.38
#